data_f0e1f8dc51088abdd2151790c87534ff
#
_entry.id   f0e1f8dc51088abdd2151790c87534ff
#
_cell.length_a   1.000
_cell.length_b   1.000
_cell.length_c   1.000
_cell.angle_alpha   90.00
_cell.angle_beta   90.00
_cell.angle_gamma   90.00
#
_symmetry.space_group_name_H-M   'P 1'
#
loop_
_entity.id
_entity.type
_entity.pdbx_description
1 polymer ?
#
loop_
_entity_poly.entity_id
_entity_poly.type
_entity_poly.pdbx_seq_one_letter_code
_entity_poly.pdbx_strand_id
1 'polypeptide(L)'
;MSSAKTRNILFVLVIGYLLSFGFLSYRALNLQFNGELIALLPDDNNHLSTYKKLEQLNSTEGGFSLIIHSNNGESVIEPAHAIRDNLLKLTANGKRIFRGAELENDLYDIRESALFLMTEDELDRLYQEVDEYVTQKKLEANPLYVDFEEDGAEEESNLELGALSSVLLEEVANTRRYKINEDSSVISMLFLPDFPKSDYTNVEQTYQLLLQKKSEIQQNYNGLDLFWGGSYVDHYHKINDIQASITKALIIGILSLIGFLVAYMILINRKSAYKARYILMDLGLMFFVLFSGFIISIGLSSFLFNEINVFTGIIFSILFGINLDYILHLYSANKQHPPSLTSIRRLLSTYLFSTRPILLSCLTTGLAIMSLIFAEFNGFIQFGIIFFINILVNLFSTYLFLLFSPSVSKRTAGNQESVSLLDGSLPGLSRRTRSLALPLVLTVISIGAFFGAQSLSFNFNFSDLEPDSGPSAFDSLNSETEEGGGYHEPSYFITDNIQQSKDLFFEISEGIGNEYKDIERVESFSTRYPVSDQELSMKSRKVEGIQQLLTNNEEFLANLDSEEKEVMQIVEKTVPPTIETLPNYIKNRFFFKDGSIAPLVIIYPAMSLSNGETSIQFRKSSGSISIDSGKTFYAASTSIIASSILELLIRESTFLFVAPLLTIFGILLVYYRSLLQALMAAAPLLITIGMLLTIRSVFPFDINLYNVIVFPIIIGVGADNGIHLVDSWIKNNSGFLSYFLSERFPVLAACSVTTILGFIGLMFIDHPGMESVGILAIAGITTTLLATYFTALLLQTYVLKK
;
A
#
# COMPACT_ATOMS: atom_id res chain seq x y z
N MET A 1 -16.02 -6.07 53.36
CA MET A 1 -14.80 -5.27 53.23
C MET A 1 -15.11 -3.82 53.62
N SER A 2 -14.32 -3.19 54.47
CA SER A 2 -14.59 -1.81 54.95
C SER A 2 -14.53 -0.83 53.78
N SER A 3 -15.40 0.16 53.71
CA SER A 3 -15.50 1.17 52.65
C SER A 3 -14.18 1.92 52.40
N ALA A 4 -13.32 2.02 53.40
CA ALA A 4 -11.98 2.63 53.30
C ALA A 4 -10.99 1.81 52.47
N LYS A 5 -10.97 0.48 52.65
CA LYS A 5 -10.06 -0.41 51.92
C LYS A 5 -10.39 -0.42 50.41
N THR A 6 -11.66 -0.44 50.07
CA THR A 6 -12.14 -0.37 48.67
C THR A 6 -11.81 0.98 48.02
N ARG A 7 -11.91 2.10 48.79
CA ARG A 7 -11.59 3.43 48.29
C ARG A 7 -10.08 3.58 48.04
N ASN A 8 -9.24 3.02 48.91
CA ASN A 8 -7.78 3.08 48.72
C ASN A 8 -7.32 2.24 47.49
N ILE A 9 -7.90 1.05 47.27
CA ILE A 9 -7.59 0.25 46.08
C ILE A 9 -8.01 1.02 44.82
N LEU A 10 -9.19 1.63 44.80
CA LEU A 10 -9.68 2.42 43.69
C LEU A 10 -8.76 3.61 43.38
N PHE A 11 -8.32 4.31 44.42
CA PHE A 11 -7.36 5.44 44.30
C PHE A 11 -6.03 5.00 43.68
N VAL A 12 -5.49 3.86 44.13
CA VAL A 12 -4.25 3.29 43.56
C VAL A 12 -4.45 2.90 42.07
N LEU A 13 -5.57 2.29 41.70
CA LEU A 13 -5.87 1.94 40.30
C LEU A 13 -5.95 3.17 39.42
N VAL A 14 -6.56 4.25 39.87
CA VAL A 14 -6.67 5.51 39.09
C VAL A 14 -5.31 6.17 38.94
N ILE A 15 -4.51 6.24 40.01
CA ILE A 15 -3.15 6.79 39.88
C ILE A 15 -2.31 5.95 38.95
N GLY A 16 -2.39 4.62 39.06
CA GLY A 16 -1.70 3.70 38.16
C GLY A 16 -2.12 3.92 36.70
N TYR A 17 -3.42 4.12 36.44
CA TYR A 17 -3.94 4.41 35.10
C TYR A 17 -3.41 5.74 34.56
N LEU A 18 -3.43 6.81 35.35
CA LEU A 18 -2.94 8.13 34.94
C LEU A 18 -1.43 8.15 34.68
N LEU A 19 -0.65 7.44 35.52
CA LEU A 19 0.79 7.30 35.33
C LEU A 19 1.08 6.48 34.04
N SER A 20 0.35 5.40 33.82
CA SER A 20 0.44 4.61 32.59
C SER A 20 0.09 5.45 31.37
N PHE A 21 -0.97 6.26 31.44
CA PHE A 21 -1.35 7.17 30.38
C PHE A 21 -0.23 8.17 30.05
N GLY A 22 0.36 8.82 31.05
CA GLY A 22 1.46 9.78 30.82
C GLY A 22 2.71 9.14 30.19
N PHE A 23 3.15 7.99 30.72
CA PHE A 23 4.31 7.27 30.21
C PHE A 23 4.07 6.73 28.78
N LEU A 24 2.92 6.10 28.55
CA LEU A 24 2.60 5.48 27.29
C LEU A 24 2.24 6.52 26.21
N SER A 25 1.78 7.71 26.58
CA SER A 25 1.61 8.83 25.66
C SER A 25 2.95 9.25 25.02
N TYR A 26 4.01 9.33 25.85
CA TYR A 26 5.35 9.63 25.32
C TYR A 26 5.83 8.56 24.34
N ARG A 27 5.58 7.28 24.63
CA ARG A 27 5.92 6.17 23.73
C ARG A 27 5.11 6.20 22.45
N ALA A 28 3.81 6.49 22.53
CA ALA A 28 2.92 6.57 21.37
C ALA A 28 3.32 7.69 20.38
N LEU A 29 3.76 8.84 20.91
CA LEU A 29 4.21 9.97 20.09
C LEU A 29 5.53 9.72 19.35
N ASN A 30 6.35 8.80 19.83
CA ASN A 30 7.61 8.44 19.18
C ASN A 30 7.49 7.25 18.21
N LEU A 31 6.29 6.73 18.01
CA LEU A 31 6.06 5.64 17.07
C LEU A 31 6.02 6.19 15.64
N GLN A 32 6.86 5.67 14.78
CA GLN A 32 6.97 6.11 13.39
C GLN A 32 5.86 5.49 12.53
N PHE A 33 5.44 6.20 11.50
CA PHE A 33 4.52 5.68 10.49
C PHE A 33 5.34 5.22 9.29
N ASN A 34 5.20 3.94 8.91
CA ASN A 34 5.79 3.38 7.72
C ASN A 34 4.68 3.17 6.67
N GLY A 35 4.70 3.99 5.62
CA GLY A 35 3.76 3.92 4.49
C GLY A 35 4.19 2.94 3.40
N GLU A 36 5.35 2.28 3.53
CA GLU A 36 5.87 1.40 2.49
C GLU A 36 5.18 0.05 2.48
N LEU A 37 4.75 -0.37 1.29
CA LEU A 37 4.16 -1.68 1.08
C LEU A 37 5.15 -2.82 1.32
N ILE A 38 6.44 -2.56 1.12
CA ILE A 38 7.54 -3.53 1.32
C ILE A 38 7.57 -4.07 2.76
N ALA A 39 7.30 -3.23 3.75
CA ALA A 39 7.25 -3.62 5.16
C ALA A 39 6.14 -4.64 5.49
N LEU A 40 5.22 -4.86 4.56
CA LEU A 40 4.10 -5.77 4.71
C LEU A 40 4.44 -7.22 4.35
N LEU A 41 5.53 -7.45 3.59
CA LEU A 41 5.99 -8.79 3.25
C LEU A 41 6.76 -9.44 4.40
N PRO A 42 6.68 -10.77 4.53
CA PRO A 42 7.51 -11.51 5.48
C PRO A 42 9.00 -11.45 5.08
N ASP A 43 9.88 -11.40 6.09
CA ASP A 43 11.33 -11.24 5.88
C ASP A 43 12.01 -12.40 5.14
N ASP A 44 11.40 -13.57 5.08
CA ASP A 44 11.89 -14.75 4.37
C ASP A 44 11.53 -14.77 2.87
N ASN A 45 10.90 -13.72 2.36
CA ASN A 45 10.61 -13.58 0.93
C ASN A 45 11.90 -13.34 0.14
N ASN A 46 12.19 -14.23 -0.83
CA ASN A 46 13.41 -14.20 -1.63
C ASN A 46 13.53 -12.93 -2.50
N HIS A 47 12.42 -12.47 -3.10
CA HIS A 47 12.38 -11.24 -3.89
C HIS A 47 12.66 -10.01 -3.02
N LEU A 48 12.11 -9.99 -1.79
CA LEU A 48 12.39 -8.94 -0.81
C LEU A 48 13.86 -8.92 -0.42
N SER A 49 14.49 -10.08 -0.25
CA SER A 49 15.92 -10.16 0.08
C SER A 49 16.79 -9.56 -1.03
N THR A 50 16.44 -9.79 -2.29
CA THR A 50 17.12 -9.18 -3.45
C THR A 50 16.85 -7.67 -3.49
N TYR A 51 15.62 -7.23 -3.23
CA TYR A 51 15.27 -5.81 -3.20
C TYR A 51 16.08 -5.04 -2.15
N LYS A 52 16.20 -5.57 -0.93
CA LYS A 52 17.03 -4.99 0.14
C LYS A 52 18.53 -4.90 -0.24
N LYS A 53 19.05 -5.81 -1.08
CA LYS A 53 20.42 -5.70 -1.63
C LYS A 53 20.53 -4.61 -2.70
N LEU A 54 19.48 -4.40 -3.51
CA LEU A 54 19.43 -3.33 -4.51
C LEU A 54 19.51 -1.94 -3.86
N GLU A 55 18.93 -1.74 -2.68
CA GLU A 55 19.04 -0.48 -1.92
C GLU A 55 20.49 -0.12 -1.53
N GLN A 56 21.41 -1.09 -1.58
CA GLN A 56 22.84 -0.86 -1.36
C GLN A 56 23.57 -0.38 -2.62
N LEU A 57 22.94 -0.49 -3.79
CA LEU A 57 23.44 0.08 -5.04
C LEU A 57 23.21 1.59 -5.07
N ASN A 58 24.01 2.26 -5.89
CA ASN A 58 24.03 3.71 -5.89
C ASN A 58 22.78 4.38 -6.48
N SER A 59 22.03 3.77 -7.41
CA SER A 59 20.95 4.48 -8.13
C SER A 59 19.78 3.65 -8.65
N THR A 60 19.48 2.52 -8.07
CA THR A 60 18.30 1.74 -8.49
C THR A 60 16.96 2.39 -8.11
N GLU A 61 16.97 3.41 -7.25
CA GLU A 61 15.77 4.05 -6.71
C GLU A 61 15.38 5.36 -7.40
N GLY A 62 16.16 5.82 -8.42
CA GLY A 62 15.96 7.13 -9.05
C GLY A 62 16.40 8.30 -8.16
N GLY A 63 15.74 9.45 -8.25
CA GLY A 63 16.13 10.65 -7.52
C GLY A 63 15.06 11.74 -7.52
N PHE A 64 15.49 12.96 -7.21
CA PHE A 64 14.72 14.18 -7.42
C PHE A 64 14.95 14.70 -8.81
N SER A 65 13.94 14.68 -9.67
CA SER A 65 14.01 15.23 -11.02
C SER A 65 13.59 16.71 -11.00
N LEU A 66 14.35 17.55 -11.70
CA LEU A 66 14.05 18.95 -11.90
C LEU A 66 13.88 19.24 -13.38
N ILE A 67 12.71 19.79 -13.75
CA ILE A 67 12.49 20.35 -15.07
C ILE A 67 12.59 21.86 -14.97
N ILE A 68 13.35 22.46 -15.88
CA ILE A 68 13.46 23.90 -16.08
C ILE A 68 12.81 24.23 -17.42
N HIS A 69 11.83 25.12 -17.40
CA HIS A 69 11.11 25.60 -18.57
C HIS A 69 11.29 27.10 -18.71
N SER A 70 11.62 27.56 -19.93
CA SER A 70 11.73 28.99 -20.28
C SER A 70 10.44 29.50 -20.88
N ASN A 71 9.78 30.43 -20.18
CA ASN A 71 8.55 31.08 -20.69
C ASN A 71 8.81 32.02 -21.88
N ASN A 72 10.05 32.37 -22.13
CA ASN A 72 10.45 33.31 -23.18
C ASN A 72 11.00 32.61 -24.44
N GLY A 73 11.07 31.26 -24.45
CA GLY A 73 11.68 30.49 -25.52
C GLY A 73 13.21 30.64 -25.62
N GLU A 74 13.86 31.12 -24.56
CA GLU A 74 15.33 31.23 -24.50
C GLU A 74 15.91 29.86 -24.08
N SER A 75 17.13 29.57 -24.58
CA SER A 75 17.83 28.33 -24.21
C SER A 75 18.08 28.23 -22.70
N VAL A 76 17.72 27.07 -22.11
CA VAL A 76 17.83 26.81 -20.67
C VAL A 76 19.15 26.10 -20.26
N ILE A 77 20.06 25.82 -21.19
CA ILE A 77 21.27 25.03 -20.95
C ILE A 77 22.23 25.71 -19.95
N GLU A 78 22.61 26.98 -20.19
CA GLU A 78 23.49 27.71 -19.27
C GLU A 78 22.87 27.92 -17.87
N PRO A 79 21.61 28.36 -17.74
CA PRO A 79 20.94 28.41 -16.45
C PRO A 79 20.90 27.05 -15.74
N ALA A 80 20.68 25.96 -16.48
CA ALA A 80 20.63 24.60 -15.91
C ALA A 80 21.95 24.19 -15.23
N HIS A 81 23.09 24.47 -15.87
CA HIS A 81 24.42 24.22 -15.27
C HIS A 81 24.61 25.02 -13.98
N ALA A 82 24.26 26.32 -13.97
CA ALA A 82 24.41 27.16 -12.80
C ALA A 82 23.48 26.70 -11.63
N ILE A 83 22.24 26.32 -11.96
CA ILE A 83 21.26 25.79 -10.98
C ILE A 83 21.74 24.46 -10.43
N ARG A 84 22.20 23.52 -11.27
CA ARG A 84 22.79 22.25 -10.86
C ARG A 84 23.90 22.45 -9.83
N ASP A 85 24.88 23.31 -10.15
CA ASP A 85 26.06 23.54 -9.30
C ASP A 85 25.71 24.22 -7.98
N ASN A 86 24.63 25.00 -7.95
CA ASN A 86 24.09 25.60 -6.73
C ASN A 86 23.41 24.53 -5.84
N LEU A 87 22.57 23.68 -6.44
CA LEU A 87 21.81 22.66 -5.71
C LEU A 87 22.73 21.55 -5.17
N LEU A 88 23.79 21.17 -5.87
CA LEU A 88 24.78 20.20 -5.40
C LEU A 88 25.56 20.65 -4.15
N LYS A 89 25.57 21.96 -3.84
CA LYS A 89 26.19 22.50 -2.62
C LYS A 89 25.29 22.44 -1.40
N LEU A 90 24.03 22.02 -1.56
CA LEU A 90 23.08 21.96 -0.45
C LEU A 90 23.51 20.91 0.57
N THR A 91 23.35 21.28 1.84
CA THR A 91 23.64 20.42 2.99
C THR A 91 22.46 20.39 3.94
N ALA A 92 22.19 19.24 4.52
CA ALA A 92 21.28 19.06 5.64
C ALA A 92 22.04 18.46 6.81
N ASN A 93 21.89 19.04 8.00
CA ASN A 93 22.59 18.58 9.21
C ASN A 93 24.13 18.47 9.06
N GLY A 94 24.73 19.32 8.18
CA GLY A 94 26.18 19.33 7.92
C GLY A 94 26.68 18.26 6.94
N LYS A 95 25.79 17.44 6.36
CA LYS A 95 26.10 16.46 5.32
C LYS A 95 25.56 16.93 3.97
N ARG A 96 26.22 16.55 2.89
CA ARG A 96 25.71 16.78 1.52
C ARG A 96 24.41 16.02 1.34
N ILE A 97 23.44 16.64 0.65
CA ILE A 97 22.16 16.02 0.32
C ILE A 97 22.30 15.15 -0.90
N PHE A 98 22.96 15.69 -1.94
CA PHE A 98 23.14 15.02 -3.22
C PHE A 98 24.59 14.58 -3.39
N ARG A 99 24.78 13.34 -3.82
CA ARG A 99 26.09 12.80 -4.23
C ARG A 99 26.46 13.21 -5.65
N GLY A 100 25.46 13.50 -6.53
CA GLY A 100 25.65 13.90 -7.91
C GLY A 100 24.35 14.39 -8.54
N ALA A 101 24.46 14.90 -9.77
CA ALA A 101 23.34 15.24 -10.62
C ALA A 101 23.67 14.84 -12.06
N GLU A 102 22.68 14.32 -12.76
CA GLU A 102 22.74 13.92 -14.16
C GLU A 102 21.98 14.98 -14.97
N LEU A 103 22.71 15.80 -15.70
CA LEU A 103 22.20 16.85 -16.58
C LEU A 103 22.36 16.46 -18.04
N GLU A 104 23.46 15.80 -18.35
CA GLU A 104 23.75 15.31 -19.69
C GLU A 104 23.06 13.95 -19.90
N ASN A 105 22.79 13.61 -21.15
CA ASN A 105 22.20 12.31 -21.46
C ASN A 105 23.27 11.23 -21.28
N ASP A 106 22.92 10.20 -20.56
CA ASP A 106 23.86 9.15 -20.15
C ASP A 106 24.50 8.41 -21.34
N LEU A 107 23.71 8.20 -22.39
CA LEU A 107 24.20 7.54 -23.60
C LEU A 107 25.21 8.40 -24.37
N TYR A 108 25.14 9.72 -24.28
CA TYR A 108 26.10 10.60 -24.93
C TYR A 108 27.51 10.46 -24.34
N ASP A 109 27.63 10.29 -23.04
CA ASP A 109 28.92 10.18 -22.34
C ASP A 109 29.67 8.88 -22.62
N ILE A 110 29.00 7.82 -23.10
CA ILE A 110 29.63 6.54 -23.42
C ILE A 110 30.16 6.45 -24.86
N ARG A 111 29.95 7.48 -25.71
CA ARG A 111 30.34 7.48 -27.14
C ARG A 111 31.81 7.09 -27.33
N GLU A 112 32.69 7.64 -26.52
CA GLU A 112 34.13 7.37 -26.61
C GLU A 112 34.52 5.94 -26.17
N SER A 113 33.63 5.17 -25.61
CA SER A 113 33.86 3.80 -25.13
C SER A 113 32.88 2.80 -25.72
N ALA A 114 32.03 3.22 -26.67
CA ALA A 114 30.87 2.44 -27.14
C ALA A 114 31.27 1.04 -27.61
N LEU A 115 32.29 0.88 -28.42
CA LEU A 115 32.73 -0.43 -28.92
C LEU A 115 33.22 -1.36 -27.80
N PHE A 116 33.87 -0.83 -26.76
CA PHE A 116 34.30 -1.64 -25.62
C PHE A 116 33.16 -2.08 -24.72
N LEU A 117 31.98 -1.43 -24.80
CA LEU A 117 30.78 -1.77 -24.10
C LEU A 117 29.86 -2.71 -24.92
N MET A 118 30.24 -3.06 -26.15
CA MET A 118 29.60 -4.11 -26.95
C MET A 118 29.99 -5.49 -26.46
N THR A 119 29.11 -6.47 -26.62
CA THR A 119 29.43 -7.88 -26.40
C THR A 119 30.43 -8.36 -27.49
N GLU A 120 31.09 -9.50 -27.27
CA GLU A 120 32.01 -10.05 -28.26
C GLU A 120 31.30 -10.39 -29.58
N ASP A 121 30.07 -10.90 -29.50
CA ASP A 121 29.26 -11.27 -30.69
C ASP A 121 28.80 -10.02 -31.46
N GLU A 122 28.51 -8.92 -30.77
CA GLU A 122 28.16 -7.65 -31.40
C GLU A 122 29.39 -7.07 -32.14
N LEU A 123 30.56 -7.15 -31.54
CA LEU A 123 31.81 -6.71 -32.18
C LEU A 123 32.19 -7.56 -33.43
N ASP A 124 31.98 -8.88 -33.36
CA ASP A 124 32.23 -9.77 -34.48
C ASP A 124 31.26 -9.50 -35.65
N ARG A 125 29.98 -9.27 -35.35
CA ARG A 125 28.99 -8.85 -36.36
C ARG A 125 29.35 -7.52 -36.99
N LEU A 126 29.67 -6.51 -36.15
CA LEU A 126 30.10 -5.19 -36.64
C LEU A 126 31.30 -5.29 -37.59
N TYR A 127 32.31 -6.10 -37.23
CA TYR A 127 33.48 -6.32 -38.08
C TYR A 127 33.09 -6.91 -39.43
N GLN A 128 32.19 -7.94 -39.44
CA GLN A 128 31.72 -8.57 -40.67
C GLN A 128 30.91 -7.60 -41.54
N GLU A 129 30.01 -6.84 -40.98
CA GLU A 129 29.19 -5.85 -41.69
C GLU A 129 30.06 -4.75 -42.32
N VAL A 130 31.05 -4.23 -41.58
CA VAL A 130 32.00 -3.24 -42.13
C VAL A 130 32.88 -3.83 -43.23
N ASP A 131 33.36 -5.06 -43.10
CA ASP A 131 34.16 -5.74 -44.12
C ASP A 131 33.34 -6.04 -45.38
N GLU A 132 32.11 -6.48 -45.24
CA GLU A 132 31.19 -6.68 -46.38
C GLU A 132 30.89 -5.36 -47.09
N TYR A 133 30.56 -4.29 -46.36
CA TYR A 133 30.35 -2.95 -46.93
C TYR A 133 31.55 -2.43 -47.69
N VAL A 134 32.72 -2.47 -47.05
CA VAL A 134 33.97 -2.04 -47.70
C VAL A 134 34.27 -2.90 -48.97
N THR A 135 34.06 -4.18 -48.90
CA THR A 135 34.27 -5.10 -50.02
C THR A 135 33.30 -4.78 -51.16
N GLN A 136 32.04 -4.51 -50.87
CA GLN A 136 31.06 -4.11 -51.89
C GLN A 136 31.45 -2.78 -52.53
N LYS A 137 31.82 -1.76 -51.76
CA LYS A 137 32.27 -0.46 -52.30
C LYS A 137 33.52 -0.56 -53.16
N LYS A 138 34.48 -1.45 -52.82
CA LYS A 138 35.63 -1.76 -53.68
C LYS A 138 35.23 -2.42 -55.01
N LEU A 139 34.24 -3.30 -54.96
CA LEU A 139 33.70 -3.93 -56.20
C LEU A 139 33.03 -2.90 -57.08
N GLU A 140 32.16 -2.04 -56.50
CA GLU A 140 31.49 -0.94 -57.24
C GLU A 140 32.49 0.08 -57.85
N ALA A 141 33.61 0.35 -57.18
CA ALA A 141 34.66 1.23 -57.67
C ALA A 141 35.55 0.58 -58.79
N ASN A 142 35.44 -0.73 -59.00
CA ASN A 142 36.21 -1.42 -60.02
C ASN A 142 35.60 -1.20 -61.42
N PRO A 143 36.31 -0.58 -62.38
CA PRO A 143 35.78 -0.31 -63.71
C PRO A 143 35.40 -1.54 -64.53
N LEU A 144 35.79 -2.73 -64.10
CA LEU A 144 35.43 -4.03 -64.72
C LEU A 144 34.27 -4.74 -64.06
N TYR A 145 33.71 -4.14 -63.00
CA TYR A 145 32.55 -4.69 -62.32
C TYR A 145 31.30 -4.45 -63.16
N VAL A 146 30.63 -5.52 -63.57
CA VAL A 146 29.32 -5.48 -64.25
C VAL A 146 28.33 -6.12 -63.33
N ASP A 147 27.39 -5.33 -62.87
CA ASP A 147 26.28 -5.84 -62.09
C ASP A 147 25.36 -6.67 -62.98
N PHE A 148 25.21 -7.92 -62.68
CA PHE A 148 24.36 -8.87 -63.43
C PHE A 148 23.00 -9.11 -62.75
N GLU A 149 22.58 -8.24 -61.82
CA GLU A 149 21.23 -8.36 -61.25
C GLU A 149 20.17 -8.01 -62.34
N GLU A 150 19.36 -9.00 -62.70
CA GLU A 150 18.28 -8.90 -63.66
C GLU A 150 17.24 -7.84 -63.28
N ASP A 151 16.84 -7.03 -64.31
CA ASP A 151 15.71 -6.10 -64.24
C ASP A 151 14.47 -6.78 -63.63
N GLY A 152 14.16 -6.53 -62.32
CA GLY A 152 12.88 -6.97 -61.80
C GLY A 152 12.67 -6.98 -60.31
N ALA A 153 13.68 -6.74 -59.50
CA ALA A 153 13.49 -6.51 -58.07
C ALA A 153 14.27 -5.23 -57.68
N GLU A 154 13.55 -4.15 -57.47
CA GLU A 154 14.00 -3.04 -56.65
C GLU A 154 14.06 -3.48 -55.19
N GLU A 155 14.79 -4.53 -54.87
CA GLU A 155 15.50 -4.63 -53.61
C GLU A 155 16.82 -3.96 -53.87
N GLU A 156 16.84 -2.63 -53.74
CA GLU A 156 18.07 -1.93 -53.42
C GLU A 156 18.71 -2.74 -52.22
N SER A 157 19.79 -3.46 -52.55
CA SER A 157 20.74 -3.93 -51.56
C SER A 157 21.52 -2.68 -51.08
N ASN A 158 20.77 -1.74 -50.53
CA ASN A 158 21.33 -0.76 -49.59
C ASN A 158 21.75 -1.58 -48.40
N LEU A 159 22.97 -2.14 -48.47
CA LEU A 159 23.75 -2.32 -47.25
C LEU A 159 23.94 -0.89 -46.72
N GLU A 160 22.87 -0.37 -46.18
CA GLU A 160 22.93 0.80 -45.33
C GLU A 160 23.82 0.42 -44.16
N LEU A 161 24.90 1.19 -43.92
CA LEU A 161 25.59 1.14 -42.64
C LEU A 161 24.61 1.39 -41.46
N GLY A 162 23.39 1.81 -41.73
CA GLY A 162 22.27 1.83 -40.80
C GLY A 162 21.80 0.45 -40.33
N ALA A 163 22.15 -0.64 -41.06
CA ALA A 163 22.07 -2.00 -40.54
C ALA A 163 23.28 -2.36 -39.64
N LEU A 164 24.24 -1.46 -39.41
CA LEU A 164 25.23 -1.51 -38.32
C LEU A 164 24.56 -1.42 -36.95
N SER A 165 23.49 -2.14 -36.83
CA SER A 165 22.61 -2.15 -35.66
C SER A 165 23.12 -3.10 -34.59
N SER A 166 24.18 -2.73 -33.94
CA SER A 166 24.07 -2.95 -32.52
C SER A 166 23.14 -1.84 -32.01
N VAL A 167 22.02 -2.21 -31.44
CA VAL A 167 21.04 -1.30 -30.80
C VAL A 167 21.76 -0.22 -29.98
N LEU A 168 22.93 -0.54 -29.39
CA LEU A 168 23.74 0.39 -28.62
C LEU A 168 24.40 1.51 -29.48
N LEU A 169 24.91 1.21 -30.66
CA LEU A 169 25.57 2.25 -31.49
C LEU A 169 24.55 3.21 -32.10
N GLU A 170 23.43 2.70 -32.55
CA GLU A 170 22.32 3.50 -33.05
C GLU A 170 21.73 4.39 -31.97
N GLU A 171 21.47 3.84 -30.79
CA GLU A 171 20.99 4.60 -29.62
C GLU A 171 22.01 5.70 -29.24
N VAL A 172 23.32 5.36 -29.22
CA VAL A 172 24.38 6.31 -28.86
C VAL A 172 24.55 7.39 -29.92
N ALA A 173 24.46 7.02 -31.21
CA ALA A 173 24.61 7.98 -32.32
C ALA A 173 23.47 9.01 -32.34
N ASN A 174 22.25 8.56 -32.15
CA ASN A 174 21.05 9.40 -32.23
C ASN A 174 20.74 10.16 -30.92
N THR A 175 21.48 9.92 -29.84
CA THR A 175 21.21 10.53 -28.54
C THR A 175 21.72 11.97 -28.47
N ARG A 176 20.84 12.91 -28.10
CA ARG A 176 21.20 14.30 -27.81
C ARG A 176 22.05 14.38 -26.53
N ARG A 177 22.94 15.38 -26.48
CA ARG A 177 23.80 15.58 -25.29
C ARG A 177 23.04 15.87 -24.03
N TYR A 178 21.88 16.51 -24.10
CA TYR A 178 21.04 16.88 -22.97
C TYR A 178 19.64 16.30 -23.16
N LYS A 179 18.94 15.99 -22.06
CA LYS A 179 17.50 15.67 -22.06
C LYS A 179 16.72 16.98 -22.22
N ILE A 180 16.50 17.39 -23.47
CA ILE A 180 15.99 18.69 -23.85
C ILE A 180 14.99 18.56 -25.01
N ASN A 181 13.95 19.42 -25.02
CA ASN A 181 13.01 19.45 -26.12
C ASN A 181 13.63 20.07 -27.40
N GLU A 182 12.89 20.09 -28.52
CA GLU A 182 13.41 20.52 -29.84
C GLU A 182 13.90 21.95 -29.87
N ASP A 183 13.23 22.89 -29.20
CA ASP A 183 13.56 24.32 -29.19
C ASP A 183 14.47 24.74 -28.02
N SER A 184 14.96 23.78 -27.23
CA SER A 184 15.86 24.02 -26.10
C SER A 184 15.25 24.89 -24.99
N SER A 185 13.92 24.95 -24.90
CA SER A 185 13.19 25.72 -23.91
C SER A 185 12.88 24.91 -22.64
N VAL A 186 12.93 23.57 -22.71
CA VAL A 186 12.70 22.66 -21.59
C VAL A 186 13.88 21.72 -21.43
N ILE A 187 14.42 21.60 -20.23
CA ILE A 187 15.48 20.65 -19.89
C ILE A 187 15.15 19.89 -18.61
N SER A 188 15.45 18.60 -18.60
CA SER A 188 15.29 17.72 -17.44
C SER A 188 16.66 17.36 -16.84
N MET A 189 16.76 17.34 -15.50
CA MET A 189 17.95 16.87 -14.79
C MET A 189 17.57 16.04 -13.55
N LEU A 190 18.38 15.04 -13.24
CA LEU A 190 18.17 14.12 -12.11
C LEU A 190 19.22 14.38 -11.03
N PHE A 191 18.77 14.66 -9.80
CA PHE A 191 19.61 14.75 -8.61
C PHE A 191 19.56 13.46 -7.83
N LEU A 192 20.74 12.89 -7.55
CA LEU A 192 20.92 11.62 -6.86
C LEU A 192 21.17 11.87 -5.36
N PRO A 193 20.23 11.53 -4.46
CA PRO A 193 20.40 11.73 -3.03
C PRO A 193 21.41 10.74 -2.42
N ASP A 194 22.01 11.11 -1.28
CA ASP A 194 22.92 10.27 -0.50
C ASP A 194 22.20 9.48 0.61
N PHE A 195 20.91 9.26 0.44
CA PHE A 195 20.06 8.49 1.36
C PHE A 195 19.01 7.71 0.55
N PRO A 196 18.53 6.57 1.07
CA PRO A 196 17.53 5.75 0.38
C PRO A 196 16.15 6.42 0.41
N LYS A 197 15.29 6.06 -0.55
CA LYS A 197 13.91 6.53 -0.65
C LYS A 197 13.06 6.14 0.59
N SER A 198 13.40 5.02 1.23
CA SER A 198 12.78 4.55 2.47
C SER A 198 13.02 5.48 3.69
N ASP A 199 14.04 6.35 3.64
CA ASP A 199 14.25 7.36 4.69
C ASP A 199 13.34 8.59 4.46
N TYR A 200 12.05 8.42 4.74
CA TYR A 200 11.02 9.44 4.54
C TYR A 200 11.35 10.78 5.20
N THR A 201 12.00 10.76 6.38
CA THR A 201 12.36 11.99 7.11
C THR A 201 13.35 12.83 6.31
N ASN A 202 14.38 12.22 5.72
CA ASN A 202 15.33 12.93 4.86
C ASN A 202 14.70 13.31 3.52
N VAL A 203 13.81 12.49 2.97
CA VAL A 203 13.04 12.82 1.75
C VAL A 203 12.22 14.08 1.96
N GLU A 204 11.41 14.13 3.03
CA GLU A 204 10.57 15.27 3.37
C GLU A 204 11.39 16.55 3.59
N GLN A 205 12.43 16.49 4.45
CA GLN A 205 13.29 17.64 4.73
C GLN A 205 13.96 18.18 3.47
N THR A 206 14.46 17.28 2.62
CA THR A 206 15.07 17.67 1.33
C THR A 206 14.06 18.31 0.40
N TYR A 207 12.89 17.72 0.21
CA TYR A 207 11.87 18.27 -0.68
C TYR A 207 11.39 19.66 -0.21
N GLN A 208 11.18 19.85 1.09
CA GLN A 208 10.83 21.17 1.63
C GLN A 208 11.93 22.20 1.40
N LEU A 209 13.20 21.81 1.53
CA LEU A 209 14.34 22.70 1.21
C LEU A 209 14.38 23.04 -0.28
N LEU A 210 14.11 22.07 -1.17
CA LEU A 210 14.07 22.28 -2.61
C LEU A 210 12.94 23.23 -3.02
N LEU A 211 11.77 23.16 -2.38
CA LEU A 211 10.67 24.09 -2.60
C LEU A 211 11.02 25.54 -2.16
N GLN A 212 11.76 25.68 -1.06
CA GLN A 212 12.27 27.01 -0.65
C GLN A 212 13.27 27.54 -1.69
N LYS A 213 14.22 26.71 -2.13
CA LYS A 213 15.22 27.09 -3.13
C LYS A 213 14.63 27.39 -4.51
N LYS A 214 13.55 26.71 -4.89
CA LYS A 214 12.78 27.05 -6.09
C LYS A 214 12.43 28.54 -6.14
N SER A 215 11.86 29.07 -5.04
CA SER A 215 11.49 30.47 -4.95
C SER A 215 12.68 31.43 -5.05
N GLU A 216 13.84 31.09 -4.46
CA GLU A 216 15.07 31.88 -4.57
C GLU A 216 15.61 31.88 -6.01
N ILE A 217 15.63 30.71 -6.67
CA ILE A 217 16.13 30.57 -8.05
C ILE A 217 15.23 31.33 -9.02
N GLN A 218 13.90 31.22 -8.90
CA GLN A 218 12.95 31.96 -9.75
C GLN A 218 13.07 33.49 -9.61
N GLN A 219 13.48 34.00 -8.44
CA GLN A 219 13.76 35.43 -8.26
C GLN A 219 15.04 35.88 -8.97
N ASN A 220 16.04 34.98 -9.08
CA ASN A 220 17.32 35.30 -9.72
C ASN A 220 17.29 35.13 -11.24
N TYR A 221 16.41 34.26 -11.75
CA TYR A 221 16.26 33.93 -13.16
C TYR A 221 14.83 34.24 -13.61
N ASN A 222 14.59 35.49 -14.03
CA ASN A 222 13.28 35.93 -14.51
C ASN A 222 12.89 35.19 -15.79
N GLY A 223 11.71 34.56 -15.80
CA GLY A 223 11.17 33.85 -16.97
C GLY A 223 11.47 32.35 -16.98
N LEU A 224 12.08 31.81 -15.93
CA LEU A 224 12.23 30.36 -15.74
C LEU A 224 11.21 29.83 -14.74
N ASP A 225 10.52 28.76 -15.15
CA ASP A 225 9.72 27.95 -14.27
C ASP A 225 10.42 26.63 -13.94
N LEU A 226 10.36 26.24 -12.67
CA LEU A 226 10.98 25.03 -12.15
C LEU A 226 9.91 24.06 -11.65
N PHE A 227 10.00 22.81 -12.05
CA PHE A 227 9.07 21.75 -11.64
C PHE A 227 9.87 20.59 -11.06
N TRP A 228 9.57 20.25 -9.81
CA TRP A 228 10.14 19.08 -9.14
C TRP A 228 9.25 17.87 -9.35
N GLY A 229 9.84 16.73 -9.64
CA GLY A 229 9.19 15.42 -9.78
C GLY A 229 10.19 14.29 -9.58
N GLY A 230 9.88 13.12 -10.16
CA GLY A 230 10.66 11.91 -10.04
C GLY A 230 10.36 11.08 -8.79
N SER A 231 10.94 9.89 -8.72
CA SER A 231 10.55 8.84 -7.80
C SER A 231 10.56 9.21 -6.30
N TYR A 232 11.42 10.13 -5.88
CA TYR A 232 11.47 10.62 -4.50
C TYR A 232 10.36 11.63 -4.18
N VAL A 233 10.01 12.48 -5.16
CA VAL A 233 8.91 13.45 -5.01
C VAL A 233 7.58 12.72 -5.01
N ASP A 234 7.40 11.74 -5.90
CA ASP A 234 6.20 10.91 -5.98
C ASP A 234 6.02 10.11 -4.68
N HIS A 235 7.11 9.54 -4.16
CA HIS A 235 7.09 8.85 -2.88
C HIS A 235 6.69 9.77 -1.73
N TYR A 236 7.23 11.01 -1.69
CA TYR A 236 6.83 12.01 -0.70
C TYR A 236 5.33 12.32 -0.78
N HIS A 237 4.81 12.61 -1.98
CA HIS A 237 3.41 12.91 -2.17
C HIS A 237 2.52 11.74 -1.77
N LYS A 238 2.87 10.52 -2.20
CA LYS A 238 2.13 9.30 -1.85
C LYS A 238 2.02 9.09 -0.34
N ILE A 239 3.12 9.16 0.38
CA ILE A 239 3.12 8.99 1.85
C ILE A 239 2.37 10.14 2.54
N ASN A 240 2.58 11.38 2.11
CA ASN A 240 1.90 12.55 2.66
C ASN A 240 0.38 12.48 2.44
N ASP A 241 -0.06 12.06 1.26
CA ASP A 241 -1.49 11.92 0.94
C ASP A 241 -2.16 10.81 1.76
N ILE A 242 -1.47 9.69 1.98
CA ILE A 242 -1.93 8.63 2.87
C ILE A 242 -2.07 9.16 4.30
N GLN A 243 -1.06 9.86 4.83
CA GLN A 243 -1.10 10.42 6.18
C GLN A 243 -2.19 11.50 6.33
N ALA A 244 -2.32 12.38 5.35
CA ALA A 244 -3.37 13.40 5.31
C ALA A 244 -4.77 12.76 5.26
N SER A 245 -4.94 11.73 4.45
CA SER A 245 -6.19 10.97 4.33
C SER A 245 -6.57 10.29 5.65
N ILE A 246 -5.63 9.60 6.31
CA ILE A 246 -5.85 8.99 7.62
C ILE A 246 -6.21 10.05 8.67
N THR A 247 -5.52 11.19 8.67
CA THR A 247 -5.78 12.29 9.60
C THR A 247 -7.16 12.92 9.37
N LYS A 248 -7.53 13.16 8.11
CA LYS A 248 -8.86 13.67 7.71
C LYS A 248 -9.96 12.71 8.15
N ALA A 249 -9.79 11.40 7.89
CA ALA A 249 -10.72 10.36 8.31
C ALA A 249 -10.90 10.32 9.84
N LEU A 250 -9.81 10.40 10.60
CA LEU A 250 -9.81 10.47 12.06
C LEU A 250 -10.60 11.68 12.59
N ILE A 251 -10.34 12.86 12.06
CA ILE A 251 -11.01 14.09 12.49
C ILE A 251 -12.52 14.00 12.21
N ILE A 252 -12.92 13.61 11.00
CA ILE A 252 -14.33 13.46 10.62
C ILE A 252 -15.00 12.40 11.49
N GLY A 253 -14.36 11.24 11.68
CA GLY A 253 -14.84 10.16 12.53
C GLY A 253 -15.07 10.61 13.97
N ILE A 254 -14.08 11.25 14.59
CA ILE A 254 -14.17 11.76 15.97
C ILE A 254 -15.28 12.83 16.10
N LEU A 255 -15.35 13.78 15.19
CA LEU A 255 -16.37 14.83 15.23
C LEU A 255 -17.78 14.27 15.07
N SER A 256 -17.97 13.30 14.16
CA SER A 256 -19.26 12.63 13.97
C SER A 256 -19.67 11.84 15.21
N LEU A 257 -18.72 11.13 15.84
CA LEU A 257 -18.95 10.40 17.10
C LEU A 257 -19.31 11.34 18.27
N ILE A 258 -18.62 12.50 18.38
CA ILE A 258 -18.96 13.53 19.38
C ILE A 258 -20.40 14.00 19.18
N GLY A 259 -20.77 14.38 17.94
CA GLY A 259 -22.12 14.83 17.63
C GLY A 259 -23.17 13.78 17.98
N PHE A 260 -22.94 12.53 17.62
CA PHE A 260 -23.85 11.42 17.94
C PHE A 260 -23.99 11.19 19.45
N LEU A 261 -22.87 11.13 20.20
CA LEU A 261 -22.90 10.93 21.64
C LEU A 261 -23.65 12.02 22.38
N VAL A 262 -23.44 13.28 21.98
CA VAL A 262 -24.21 14.39 22.55
C VAL A 262 -25.70 14.22 22.28
N ALA A 263 -26.08 13.94 21.02
CA ALA A 263 -27.48 13.68 20.66
C ALA A 263 -28.06 12.49 21.40
N TYR A 264 -27.34 11.36 21.45
CA TYR A 264 -27.75 10.15 22.17
C TYR A 264 -27.97 10.42 23.67
N MET A 265 -27.05 11.12 24.32
CA MET A 265 -27.15 11.46 25.75
C MET A 265 -28.32 12.43 26.04
N ILE A 266 -28.59 13.37 25.16
CA ILE A 266 -29.77 14.26 25.27
C ILE A 266 -31.07 13.44 25.14
N LEU A 267 -31.17 12.59 24.10
CA LEU A 267 -32.37 11.79 23.83
C LEU A 267 -32.68 10.82 24.97
N ILE A 268 -31.67 10.07 25.45
CA ILE A 268 -31.88 9.06 26.50
C ILE A 268 -32.15 9.66 27.86
N ASN A 269 -31.80 10.94 28.08
CA ASN A 269 -32.06 11.65 29.34
C ASN A 269 -33.22 12.64 29.26
N ARG A 270 -33.91 12.78 28.11
CA ARG A 270 -34.96 13.80 27.86
C ARG A 270 -36.10 13.74 28.88
N LYS A 271 -36.51 12.55 29.30
CA LYS A 271 -37.58 12.34 30.30
C LYS A 271 -37.05 12.16 31.74
N SER A 272 -35.75 12.28 31.96
CA SER A 272 -35.14 12.10 33.28
C SER A 272 -34.92 13.42 33.99
N ALA A 273 -35.12 13.46 35.33
CA ALA A 273 -34.76 14.56 36.18
C ALA A 273 -33.23 14.75 36.33
N TYR A 274 -32.42 14.09 35.46
CA TYR A 274 -30.98 14.12 35.51
C TYR A 274 -30.45 15.50 35.01
N LYS A 275 -29.70 16.19 35.87
CA LYS A 275 -29.29 17.56 35.59
C LYS A 275 -28.28 17.63 34.42
N ALA A 276 -28.42 18.60 33.54
CA ALA A 276 -27.55 18.79 32.37
C ALA A 276 -26.04 18.76 32.70
N ARG A 277 -25.63 19.30 33.84
CA ARG A 277 -24.23 19.25 34.31
C ARG A 277 -23.69 17.82 34.48
N TYR A 278 -24.52 16.87 34.88
CA TYR A 278 -24.11 15.51 35.06
C TYR A 278 -24.04 14.76 33.73
N ILE A 279 -24.88 15.13 32.77
CA ILE A 279 -24.79 14.64 31.40
C ILE A 279 -23.45 15.10 30.78
N LEU A 280 -23.10 16.37 30.99
CA LEU A 280 -21.82 16.91 30.50
C LEU A 280 -20.60 16.22 31.17
N MET A 281 -20.70 15.91 32.46
CA MET A 281 -19.63 15.19 33.16
C MET A 281 -19.51 13.73 32.68
N ASP A 282 -20.63 13.04 32.42
CA ASP A 282 -20.60 11.69 31.85
C ASP A 282 -20.02 11.70 30.45
N LEU A 283 -20.39 12.67 29.60
CA LEU A 283 -19.80 12.86 28.26
C LEU A 283 -18.30 13.11 28.34
N GLY A 284 -17.87 14.07 29.16
CA GLY A 284 -16.44 14.35 29.34
C GLY A 284 -15.64 13.14 29.80
N LEU A 285 -16.22 12.33 30.71
CA LEU A 285 -15.59 11.12 31.20
C LEU A 285 -15.54 10.02 30.14
N MET A 286 -16.60 9.85 29.33
CA MET A 286 -16.63 8.93 28.17
C MET A 286 -15.49 9.26 27.20
N PHE A 287 -15.35 10.53 26.80
CA PHE A 287 -14.30 10.93 25.89
C PHE A 287 -12.91 10.74 26.48
N PHE A 288 -12.72 11.12 27.76
CA PHE A 288 -11.43 10.92 28.43
C PHE A 288 -11.03 9.45 28.43
N VAL A 289 -11.95 8.55 28.77
CA VAL A 289 -11.68 7.10 28.83
C VAL A 289 -11.37 6.54 27.44
N LEU A 290 -12.15 6.93 26.43
CA LEU A 290 -11.90 6.52 25.04
C LEU A 290 -10.52 6.97 24.55
N PHE A 291 -10.22 8.26 24.70
CA PHE A 291 -8.98 8.84 24.21
C PHE A 291 -7.75 8.30 24.97
N SER A 292 -7.86 8.21 26.29
CA SER A 292 -6.77 7.66 27.10
C SER A 292 -6.57 6.15 26.85
N GLY A 293 -7.65 5.39 26.68
CA GLY A 293 -7.59 3.96 26.34
C GLY A 293 -6.93 3.74 24.97
N PHE A 294 -7.25 4.55 23.99
CA PHE A 294 -6.62 4.53 22.67
C PHE A 294 -5.13 4.81 22.75
N ILE A 295 -4.71 5.90 23.40
CA ILE A 295 -3.31 6.26 23.55
C ILE A 295 -2.53 5.19 24.32
N ILE A 296 -3.11 4.65 25.41
CA ILE A 296 -2.49 3.56 26.16
C ILE A 296 -2.27 2.33 25.28
N SER A 297 -3.23 1.98 24.44
CA SER A 297 -3.09 0.81 23.56
C SER A 297 -2.00 1.00 22.50
N ILE A 298 -1.89 2.18 21.88
CA ILE A 298 -0.81 2.49 20.96
C ILE A 298 0.55 2.48 21.68
N GLY A 299 0.62 3.11 22.85
CA GLY A 299 1.84 3.13 23.67
C GLY A 299 2.28 1.73 24.14
N LEU A 300 1.34 0.80 24.41
CA LEU A 300 1.66 -0.60 24.68
C LEU A 300 2.17 -1.31 23.43
N SER A 301 1.55 -1.04 22.27
CA SER A 301 1.96 -1.62 21.01
C SER A 301 3.38 -1.21 20.59
N SER A 302 3.86 -0.04 21.04
CA SER A 302 5.24 0.44 20.80
C SER A 302 6.34 -0.40 21.48
N PHE A 303 5.99 -1.33 22.37
CA PHE A 303 6.95 -2.32 22.88
C PHE A 303 7.12 -3.53 21.94
N LEU A 304 6.18 -3.74 21.04
CA LEU A 304 6.19 -4.87 20.10
C LEU A 304 6.59 -4.41 18.70
N PHE A 305 6.24 -3.17 18.33
CA PHE A 305 6.46 -2.62 17.01
C PHE A 305 7.14 -1.25 17.12
N ASN A 306 8.16 -1.03 16.31
CA ASN A 306 8.84 0.27 16.21
C ASN A 306 8.10 1.22 15.25
N GLU A 307 7.34 0.67 14.32
CA GLU A 307 6.65 1.38 13.25
C GLU A 307 5.21 0.91 13.11
N ILE A 308 4.34 1.79 12.63
CA ILE A 308 2.95 1.49 12.30
C ILE A 308 2.81 1.47 10.78
N ASN A 309 2.30 0.37 10.22
CA ASN A 309 2.03 0.26 8.80
C ASN A 309 0.70 0.94 8.39
N VAL A 310 0.48 1.10 7.08
CA VAL A 310 -0.70 1.74 6.49
C VAL A 310 -2.01 1.11 7.00
N PHE A 311 -2.11 -0.22 7.05
CA PHE A 311 -3.30 -0.94 7.50
C PHE A 311 -3.64 -0.61 8.96
N THR A 312 -2.63 -0.55 9.80
CA THR A 312 -2.80 -0.18 11.20
C THR A 312 -3.20 1.30 11.35
N GLY A 313 -2.71 2.19 10.47
CA GLY A 313 -3.13 3.59 10.44
C GLY A 313 -4.63 3.75 10.17
N ILE A 314 -5.18 3.01 9.21
CA ILE A 314 -6.62 3.02 8.88
C ILE A 314 -7.48 2.63 10.09
N ILE A 315 -7.00 1.68 10.92
CA ILE A 315 -7.74 1.21 12.09
C ILE A 315 -8.02 2.31 13.10
N PHE A 316 -7.18 3.30 13.22
CA PHE A 316 -7.32 4.30 14.28
C PHE A 316 -8.68 4.99 14.27
N SER A 317 -9.23 5.28 13.09
CA SER A 317 -10.59 5.80 12.95
C SER A 317 -11.65 4.79 13.44
N ILE A 318 -11.45 3.52 13.15
CA ILE A 318 -12.37 2.43 13.45
C ILE A 318 -12.43 2.13 14.95
N LEU A 319 -11.27 2.14 15.61
CA LEU A 319 -11.16 1.82 17.04
C LEU A 319 -12.00 2.75 17.92
N PHE A 320 -12.11 4.03 17.56
CA PHE A 320 -12.98 4.96 18.30
C PHE A 320 -14.44 4.55 18.25
N GLY A 321 -14.94 4.09 17.10
CA GLY A 321 -16.34 3.61 16.96
C GLY A 321 -16.61 2.38 17.80
N ILE A 322 -15.78 1.33 17.66
CA ILE A 322 -15.95 0.04 18.36
C ILE A 322 -15.75 0.20 19.89
N ASN A 323 -14.85 1.06 20.30
CA ASN A 323 -14.60 1.30 21.71
C ASN A 323 -15.81 1.90 22.45
N LEU A 324 -16.68 2.65 21.77
CA LEU A 324 -17.89 3.20 22.36
C LEU A 324 -18.94 2.14 22.70
N ASP A 325 -18.95 1.02 22.02
CA ASP A 325 -19.96 -0.03 22.19
C ASP A 325 -20.02 -0.53 23.64
N TYR A 326 -18.85 -0.81 24.24
CA TYR A 326 -18.79 -1.27 25.63
C TYR A 326 -19.29 -0.21 26.62
N ILE A 327 -19.00 1.07 26.37
CA ILE A 327 -19.46 2.19 27.19
C ILE A 327 -20.98 2.33 27.11
N LEU A 328 -21.54 2.26 25.90
CA LEU A 328 -23.00 2.38 25.69
C LEU A 328 -23.75 1.23 26.34
N HIS A 329 -23.26 0.00 26.20
CA HIS A 329 -23.85 -1.17 26.86
C HIS A 329 -23.84 -1.05 28.39
N LEU A 330 -22.73 -0.66 29.01
CA LEU A 330 -22.64 -0.46 30.46
C LEU A 330 -23.47 0.73 30.93
N TYR A 331 -23.48 1.83 30.18
CA TYR A 331 -24.31 2.99 30.54
C TYR A 331 -25.81 2.66 30.49
N SER A 332 -26.25 1.95 29.44
CA SER A 332 -27.65 1.50 29.33
C SER A 332 -28.01 0.51 30.43
N ALA A 333 -27.17 -0.47 30.72
CA ALA A 333 -27.40 -1.44 31.80
C ALA A 333 -27.51 -0.77 33.16
N ASN A 334 -26.70 0.25 33.46
CA ASN A 334 -26.79 1.01 34.70
C ASN A 334 -28.13 1.74 34.83
N LYS A 335 -28.75 2.14 33.75
CA LYS A 335 -30.08 2.79 33.77
C LYS A 335 -31.25 1.84 34.05
N GLN A 336 -31.12 0.57 33.75
CA GLN A 336 -32.15 -0.44 33.98
C GLN A 336 -32.32 -0.81 35.48
N HIS A 337 -31.38 -0.46 36.35
CA HIS A 337 -31.45 -0.77 37.78
C HIS A 337 -32.29 0.25 38.59
N PRO A 338 -33.10 -0.22 39.58
CA PRO A 338 -33.94 0.66 40.37
C PRO A 338 -33.16 1.68 41.19
N PRO A 339 -33.66 2.93 41.34
CA PRO A 339 -33.00 4.00 42.06
C PRO A 339 -32.86 3.76 43.56
N SER A 340 -33.58 2.79 44.07
CA SER A 340 -33.57 2.41 45.49
C SER A 340 -32.30 1.69 45.94
N LEU A 341 -31.49 1.19 45.03
CA LEU A 341 -30.23 0.54 45.38
C LEU A 341 -29.14 1.55 45.76
N THR A 342 -28.36 1.25 46.79
CA THR A 342 -27.18 2.04 47.16
C THR A 342 -26.20 2.07 45.98
N SER A 343 -25.45 3.15 45.83
CA SER A 343 -24.49 3.28 44.67
C SER A 343 -23.58 2.08 44.53
N ILE A 344 -23.05 1.53 45.64
CA ILE A 344 -22.19 0.34 45.62
C ILE A 344 -22.93 -0.91 45.13
N ARG A 345 -24.18 -1.16 45.61
CA ARG A 345 -24.97 -2.29 45.16
C ARG A 345 -25.38 -2.18 43.70
N ARG A 346 -25.69 -0.97 43.22
CA ARG A 346 -25.97 -0.70 41.81
C ARG A 346 -24.78 -1.01 40.94
N LEU A 347 -23.62 -0.53 41.36
CA LEU A 347 -22.37 -0.79 40.70
C LEU A 347 -22.07 -2.28 40.56
N LEU A 348 -22.20 -3.02 41.71
CA LEU A 348 -22.01 -4.48 41.72
C LEU A 348 -23.06 -5.19 40.86
N SER A 349 -24.33 -4.79 40.88
CA SER A 349 -25.37 -5.41 40.07
C SER A 349 -25.18 -5.15 38.58
N THR A 350 -24.77 -3.94 38.21
CA THR A 350 -24.42 -3.61 36.83
C THR A 350 -23.22 -4.43 36.34
N TYR A 351 -22.18 -4.55 37.16
CA TYR A 351 -21.04 -5.43 36.87
C TYR A 351 -21.48 -6.88 36.66
N LEU A 352 -22.19 -7.47 37.63
CA LEU A 352 -22.61 -8.87 37.56
C LEU A 352 -23.58 -9.17 36.45
N PHE A 353 -24.50 -8.23 36.15
CA PHE A 353 -25.55 -8.43 35.15
C PHE A 353 -25.11 -8.21 33.73
N SER A 354 -24.23 -7.20 33.49
CA SER A 354 -23.79 -6.81 32.16
C SER A 354 -22.45 -7.40 31.78
N THR A 355 -21.64 -7.85 32.74
CA THR A 355 -20.27 -8.34 32.52
C THR A 355 -20.22 -9.57 31.61
N ARG A 356 -21.14 -10.53 31.79
CA ARG A 356 -21.09 -11.78 31.00
C ARG A 356 -21.21 -11.58 29.50
N PRO A 357 -22.24 -10.90 28.97
CA PRO A 357 -22.38 -10.68 27.53
C PRO A 357 -21.24 -9.80 26.99
N ILE A 358 -20.85 -8.74 27.73
CA ILE A 358 -19.78 -7.82 27.30
C ILE A 358 -18.43 -8.52 27.29
N LEU A 359 -18.11 -9.34 28.29
CA LEU A 359 -16.87 -10.12 28.29
C LEU A 359 -16.86 -11.15 27.16
N LEU A 360 -17.99 -11.80 26.89
CA LEU A 360 -18.07 -12.74 25.79
C LEU A 360 -17.90 -12.04 24.44
N SER A 361 -18.55 -10.90 24.22
CA SER A 361 -18.39 -10.04 23.06
C SER A 361 -16.93 -9.60 22.88
N CYS A 362 -16.30 -9.10 23.93
CA CYS A 362 -14.90 -8.73 23.93
C CYS A 362 -13.98 -9.91 23.54
N LEU A 363 -14.22 -11.10 24.10
CA LEU A 363 -13.44 -12.30 23.79
C LEU A 363 -13.68 -12.80 22.37
N THR A 364 -14.93 -12.84 21.91
CA THR A 364 -15.24 -13.29 20.54
C THR A 364 -14.64 -12.36 19.49
N THR A 365 -14.85 -11.06 19.61
CA THR A 365 -14.30 -10.08 18.65
C THR A 365 -12.78 -9.99 18.77
N GLY A 366 -12.25 -9.92 19.99
CA GLY A 366 -10.83 -9.82 20.24
C GLY A 366 -10.05 -11.05 19.74
N LEU A 367 -10.49 -12.26 20.07
CA LEU A 367 -9.81 -13.49 19.64
C LEU A 367 -10.04 -13.78 18.15
N ALA A 368 -11.17 -13.38 17.58
CA ALA A 368 -11.41 -13.50 16.15
C ALA A 368 -10.38 -12.67 15.35
N ILE A 369 -10.17 -11.42 15.76
CA ILE A 369 -9.17 -10.55 15.11
C ILE A 369 -7.75 -10.98 15.49
N MET A 370 -7.51 -11.43 16.71
CA MET A 370 -6.21 -12.00 17.13
C MET A 370 -5.83 -13.25 16.31
N SER A 371 -6.79 -13.96 15.69
CA SER A 371 -6.47 -15.10 14.81
C SER A 371 -5.63 -14.69 13.60
N LEU A 372 -5.61 -13.39 13.25
CA LEU A 372 -4.76 -12.84 12.19
C LEU A 372 -3.25 -12.93 12.49
N ILE A 373 -2.87 -13.22 13.72
CA ILE A 373 -1.45 -13.47 14.08
C ILE A 373 -0.86 -14.70 13.34
N PHE A 374 -1.72 -15.59 12.87
CA PHE A 374 -1.34 -16.77 12.10
C PHE A 374 -1.25 -16.52 10.60
N ALA A 375 -1.48 -15.29 10.14
CA ALA A 375 -1.25 -14.86 8.77
C ALA A 375 0.27 -14.75 8.50
N GLU A 376 0.66 -14.86 7.25
CA GLU A 376 2.05 -14.59 6.82
C GLU A 376 2.25 -13.10 6.52
N PHE A 377 1.18 -12.38 6.20
CA PHE A 377 1.22 -10.95 5.87
C PHE A 377 1.39 -10.10 7.14
N ASN A 378 2.53 -9.41 7.25
CA ASN A 378 2.89 -8.61 8.42
C ASN A 378 1.85 -7.53 8.76
N GLY A 379 1.18 -6.97 7.74
CA GLY A 379 0.11 -6.00 7.93
C GLY A 379 -1.04 -6.55 8.78
N PHE A 380 -1.45 -7.79 8.57
CA PHE A 380 -2.52 -8.44 9.33
C PHE A 380 -2.09 -8.86 10.72
N ILE A 381 -0.85 -9.31 10.87
CA ILE A 381 -0.28 -9.65 12.18
C ILE A 381 -0.28 -8.41 13.09
N GLN A 382 0.26 -7.31 12.61
CA GLN A 382 0.31 -6.07 13.37
C GLN A 382 -1.09 -5.55 13.69
N PHE A 383 -2.00 -5.56 12.70
CA PHE A 383 -3.40 -5.22 12.88
C PHE A 383 -4.05 -6.05 14.00
N GLY A 384 -3.96 -7.38 13.92
CA GLY A 384 -4.58 -8.29 14.88
C GLY A 384 -4.12 -8.05 16.31
N ILE A 385 -2.82 -7.86 16.51
CA ILE A 385 -2.22 -7.62 17.83
C ILE A 385 -2.65 -6.27 18.40
N ILE A 386 -2.54 -5.19 17.62
CA ILE A 386 -2.89 -3.83 18.08
C ILE A 386 -4.38 -3.73 18.40
N PHE A 387 -5.22 -4.32 17.55
CA PHE A 387 -6.66 -4.35 17.78
C PHE A 387 -7.03 -5.12 19.06
N PHE A 388 -6.40 -6.28 19.29
CA PHE A 388 -6.63 -7.07 20.50
C PHE A 388 -6.19 -6.34 21.77
N ILE A 389 -5.00 -5.72 21.77
CA ILE A 389 -4.53 -4.88 22.89
C ILE A 389 -5.54 -3.76 23.15
N ASN A 390 -6.01 -3.10 22.08
CA ASN A 390 -6.97 -2.00 22.21
C ASN A 390 -8.30 -2.45 22.85
N ILE A 391 -8.85 -3.59 22.43
CA ILE A 391 -10.07 -4.13 23.02
C ILE A 391 -9.90 -4.38 24.53
N LEU A 392 -8.78 -4.98 24.96
CA LEU A 392 -8.53 -5.27 26.38
C LEU A 392 -8.36 -3.98 27.19
N VAL A 393 -7.57 -3.03 26.68
CA VAL A 393 -7.36 -1.74 27.35
C VAL A 393 -8.67 -0.96 27.44
N ASN A 394 -9.45 -0.96 26.36
CA ASN A 394 -10.73 -0.26 26.33
C ASN A 394 -11.76 -0.88 27.28
N LEU A 395 -11.83 -2.20 27.34
CA LEU A 395 -12.67 -2.89 28.34
C LEU A 395 -12.32 -2.46 29.76
N PHE A 396 -11.03 -2.49 30.11
CA PHE A 396 -10.55 -2.03 31.43
C PHE A 396 -10.90 -0.56 31.69
N SER A 397 -10.64 0.32 30.72
CA SER A 397 -10.95 1.74 30.79
C SER A 397 -12.46 2.01 30.97
N THR A 398 -13.30 1.21 30.29
CA THR A 398 -14.76 1.30 30.40
C THR A 398 -15.28 0.95 31.80
N TYR A 399 -14.67 -0.05 32.44
CA TYR A 399 -14.99 -0.34 33.86
C TYR A 399 -14.56 0.80 34.80
N LEU A 400 -13.44 1.47 34.53
CA LEU A 400 -13.05 2.68 35.26
C LEU A 400 -14.06 3.82 35.05
N PHE A 401 -14.56 4.02 33.83
CA PHE A 401 -15.62 5.00 33.55
C PHE A 401 -16.84 4.81 34.46
N LEU A 402 -17.32 3.58 34.58
CA LEU A 402 -18.51 3.29 35.41
C LEU A 402 -18.31 3.68 36.87
N LEU A 403 -17.08 3.56 37.40
CA LEU A 403 -16.74 3.92 38.79
C LEU A 403 -16.91 5.43 39.09
N PHE A 404 -16.61 6.28 38.11
CA PHE A 404 -16.60 7.74 38.28
C PHE A 404 -17.84 8.42 37.69
N SER A 405 -18.67 7.69 36.96
CA SER A 405 -19.85 8.25 36.32
C SER A 405 -20.85 8.83 37.35
N PRO A 406 -21.25 10.09 37.24
CA PRO A 406 -22.33 10.67 38.04
C PRO A 406 -23.62 9.90 37.94
N SER A 407 -23.89 9.21 36.85
CA SER A 407 -25.09 8.37 36.66
C SER A 407 -25.16 7.22 37.66
N VAL A 408 -24.01 6.76 38.18
CA VAL A 408 -23.94 5.73 39.24
C VAL A 408 -24.17 6.35 40.61
N SER A 409 -23.59 7.53 40.92
CA SER A 409 -23.49 8.09 42.26
C SER A 409 -24.66 9.01 42.66
N LYS A 410 -25.29 9.72 41.68
CA LYS A 410 -26.20 10.85 42.00
C LYS A 410 -27.61 10.76 41.39
N ARG A 411 -28.06 9.59 40.99
CA ARG A 411 -29.40 9.40 40.42
C ARG A 411 -30.48 9.57 41.51
N THR A 412 -31.30 10.62 41.43
CA THR A 412 -32.47 10.84 42.28
C THR A 412 -33.66 10.06 41.71
N ALA A 413 -34.52 9.58 42.61
CA ALA A 413 -35.77 8.88 42.30
C ALA A 413 -36.76 9.83 41.57
N GLY A 414 -36.65 9.92 40.27
CA GLY A 414 -37.63 10.55 39.38
C GLY A 414 -38.26 9.45 38.51
N ASN A 415 -39.48 9.66 38.10
CA ASN A 415 -40.32 8.68 37.39
C ASN A 415 -39.54 7.83 36.37
N GLN A 416 -39.50 6.53 36.62
CA GLN A 416 -39.00 5.55 35.69
C GLN A 416 -40.10 5.20 34.66
N GLU A 417 -40.27 6.03 33.66
CA GLU A 417 -40.69 5.45 32.39
C GLU A 417 -39.43 4.97 31.69
N SER A 418 -39.33 3.66 31.52
CA SER A 418 -38.38 3.08 30.57
C SER A 418 -38.58 3.81 29.25
N VAL A 419 -37.59 4.60 28.85
CA VAL A 419 -37.67 5.24 27.53
C VAL A 419 -37.41 4.13 26.51
N SER A 420 -38.50 3.46 26.12
CA SER A 420 -38.49 2.73 24.87
C SER A 420 -38.30 3.79 23.77
N LEU A 421 -37.12 3.83 23.18
CA LEU A 421 -36.84 4.69 22.01
C LEU A 421 -37.73 4.33 20.82
N LEU A 422 -38.32 3.14 20.87
CA LEU A 422 -39.35 2.67 19.97
C LEU A 422 -40.56 2.32 20.85
N ASP A 423 -41.63 3.11 20.78
CA ASP A 423 -42.94 2.64 21.25
C ASP A 423 -43.21 1.27 20.61
N GLY A 424 -43.44 0.24 21.41
CA GLY A 424 -43.50 -1.17 20.98
C GLY A 424 -44.57 -1.54 19.93
N SER A 425 -45.09 -0.57 19.23
CA SER A 425 -45.97 -0.68 18.07
C SER A 425 -45.22 -0.52 16.77
N LEU A 426 -44.21 -1.38 16.51
CA LEU A 426 -43.87 -1.66 15.11
C LEU A 426 -45.15 -2.23 14.44
N PRO A 427 -45.49 -1.77 13.20
CA PRO A 427 -46.70 -2.21 12.52
C PRO A 427 -46.73 -3.74 12.52
N GLY A 428 -47.66 -4.30 13.27
CA GLY A 428 -47.76 -5.73 13.51
C GLY A 428 -48.10 -6.47 12.24
N LEU A 429 -47.11 -6.85 11.46
CA LEU A 429 -47.30 -7.90 10.46
C LEU A 429 -47.95 -9.10 11.17
N SER A 430 -49.13 -9.54 10.69
CA SER A 430 -49.82 -10.68 11.28
C SER A 430 -48.86 -11.89 11.33
N ARG A 431 -49.09 -12.79 12.28
CA ARG A 431 -48.28 -14.02 12.40
C ARG A 431 -48.26 -14.80 11.08
N ARG A 432 -49.37 -14.81 10.34
CA ARG A 432 -49.49 -15.46 9.04
C ARG A 432 -48.65 -14.79 7.96
N THR A 433 -48.62 -13.46 7.91
CA THR A 433 -47.79 -12.71 6.98
C THR A 433 -46.28 -12.91 7.27
N ARG A 434 -45.89 -12.92 8.55
CA ARG A 434 -44.51 -13.21 8.97
C ARG A 434 -44.06 -14.61 8.58
N SER A 435 -44.91 -15.64 8.78
CA SER A 435 -44.55 -17.02 8.44
C SER A 435 -44.35 -17.27 6.95
N LEU A 436 -44.90 -16.42 6.06
CA LEU A 436 -44.72 -16.50 4.61
C LEU A 436 -43.56 -15.57 4.13
N ALA A 437 -43.48 -14.38 4.69
CA ALA A 437 -42.45 -13.39 4.26
C ALA A 437 -41.02 -13.77 4.65
N LEU A 438 -40.81 -14.35 5.84
CA LEU A 438 -39.49 -14.68 6.33
C LEU A 438 -38.74 -15.74 5.47
N PRO A 439 -39.35 -16.88 5.07
CA PRO A 439 -38.74 -17.83 4.15
C PRO A 439 -38.51 -17.22 2.77
N LEU A 440 -39.43 -16.37 2.28
CA LEU A 440 -39.24 -15.69 0.99
C LEU A 440 -38.00 -14.80 1.00
N VAL A 441 -37.83 -14.00 2.06
CA VAL A 441 -36.64 -13.14 2.23
C VAL A 441 -35.37 -14.00 2.30
N LEU A 442 -35.37 -15.10 3.05
CA LEU A 442 -34.21 -16.02 3.10
C LEU A 442 -33.93 -16.63 1.74
N THR A 443 -34.93 -16.98 0.97
CA THR A 443 -34.74 -17.51 -0.38
C THR A 443 -34.11 -16.45 -1.31
N VAL A 444 -34.59 -15.21 -1.25
CA VAL A 444 -34.01 -14.10 -2.02
C VAL A 444 -32.55 -13.86 -1.62
N ILE A 445 -32.24 -13.83 -0.30
CA ILE A 445 -30.85 -13.70 0.19
C ILE A 445 -30.01 -14.89 -0.29
N SER A 446 -30.51 -16.12 -0.24
CA SER A 446 -29.76 -17.31 -0.67
C SER A 446 -29.45 -17.29 -2.17
N ILE A 447 -30.44 -16.92 -2.99
CA ILE A 447 -30.27 -16.79 -4.44
C ILE A 447 -29.29 -15.64 -4.76
N GLY A 448 -29.49 -14.47 -4.17
CA GLY A 448 -28.61 -13.33 -4.35
C GLY A 448 -27.18 -13.63 -3.89
N ALA A 449 -27.02 -14.31 -2.77
CA ALA A 449 -25.71 -14.73 -2.25
C ALA A 449 -25.00 -15.72 -3.20
N PHE A 450 -25.75 -16.64 -3.81
CA PHE A 450 -25.19 -17.56 -4.79
C PHE A 450 -24.60 -16.82 -6.03
N PHE A 451 -25.37 -15.89 -6.60
CA PHE A 451 -24.87 -15.08 -7.73
C PHE A 451 -23.77 -14.12 -7.31
N GLY A 452 -23.85 -13.50 -6.12
CA GLY A 452 -22.83 -12.62 -5.60
C GLY A 452 -21.51 -13.34 -5.32
N ALA A 453 -21.56 -14.58 -4.85
CA ALA A 453 -20.36 -15.39 -4.63
C ALA A 453 -19.67 -15.77 -5.96
N GLN A 454 -20.43 -16.03 -7.03
CA GLN A 454 -19.86 -16.31 -8.34
C GLN A 454 -19.25 -15.08 -9.02
N SER A 455 -19.75 -13.88 -8.70
CA SER A 455 -19.24 -12.63 -9.27
C SER A 455 -18.13 -12.00 -8.43
N LEU A 456 -17.65 -12.68 -7.36
CA LEU A 456 -16.63 -12.14 -6.50
C LEU A 456 -15.31 -12.03 -7.27
N SER A 457 -14.78 -10.82 -7.39
CA SER A 457 -13.53 -10.51 -8.06
C SER A 457 -12.59 -9.76 -7.13
N PHE A 458 -11.30 -9.92 -7.40
CA PHE A 458 -10.25 -9.17 -6.73
C PHE A 458 -9.75 -8.09 -7.70
N ASN A 459 -9.65 -6.84 -7.26
CA ASN A 459 -9.05 -5.79 -8.07
C ASN A 459 -7.53 -5.84 -7.95
N PHE A 460 -6.88 -6.16 -9.07
CA PHE A 460 -5.43 -6.25 -9.21
C PHE A 460 -4.78 -4.93 -9.64
N ASN A 461 -5.56 -3.94 -10.04
CA ASN A 461 -5.03 -2.68 -10.53
C ASN A 461 -4.74 -1.73 -9.38
N PHE A 462 -3.47 -1.50 -9.10
CA PHE A 462 -3.05 -0.56 -8.07
C PHE A 462 -3.42 0.89 -8.40
N SER A 463 -3.39 1.25 -9.69
CA SER A 463 -3.74 2.61 -10.12
C SER A 463 -5.18 2.99 -9.79
N ASP A 464 -6.12 2.01 -9.80
CA ASP A 464 -7.51 2.26 -9.41
C ASP A 464 -7.67 2.51 -7.90
N LEU A 465 -6.67 2.14 -7.11
CA LEU A 465 -6.70 2.22 -5.65
C LEU A 465 -5.97 3.47 -5.11
N GLU A 466 -5.19 4.14 -5.95
CA GLU A 466 -4.47 5.35 -5.62
C GLU A 466 -5.28 6.60 -6.04
N PRO A 467 -5.00 7.77 -5.45
CA PRO A 467 -5.62 9.02 -5.86
C PRO A 467 -5.31 9.32 -7.33
N ASP A 468 -6.32 9.67 -8.11
CA ASP A 468 -6.13 10.18 -9.47
C ASP A 468 -5.62 11.63 -9.41
N SER A 469 -4.31 11.78 -9.45
CA SER A 469 -3.66 13.09 -9.42
C SER A 469 -3.65 13.80 -10.78
N GLY A 470 -4.08 13.09 -11.86
CA GLY A 470 -3.94 13.60 -13.22
C GLY A 470 -2.47 13.89 -13.63
N PRO A 471 -2.17 14.10 -14.89
CA PRO A 471 -0.80 14.45 -15.31
C PRO A 471 -0.40 15.80 -14.68
N SER A 472 0.70 15.79 -13.92
CA SER A 472 1.27 17.02 -13.39
C SER A 472 1.92 17.84 -14.49
N ALA A 473 2.17 19.14 -14.23
CA ALA A 473 2.94 19.96 -15.16
C ALA A 473 4.35 19.39 -15.38
N PHE A 474 4.91 18.70 -14.38
CA PHE A 474 6.14 17.96 -14.49
C PHE A 474 6.03 16.83 -15.52
N ASP A 475 5.01 15.97 -15.43
CA ASP A 475 4.84 14.83 -16.35
C ASP A 475 4.64 15.28 -17.79
N SER A 476 3.85 16.33 -17.99
CA SER A 476 3.62 16.90 -19.32
C SER A 476 4.90 17.42 -19.96
N LEU A 477 5.73 18.15 -19.22
CA LEU A 477 7.00 18.70 -19.71
C LEU A 477 8.09 17.62 -19.81
N ASN A 478 8.07 16.60 -18.91
CA ASN A 478 9.03 15.50 -18.97
C ASN A 478 8.87 14.69 -20.26
N SER A 479 7.62 14.46 -20.68
CA SER A 479 7.34 13.76 -21.94
C SER A 479 7.86 14.49 -23.19
N GLU A 480 8.04 15.82 -23.13
CA GLU A 480 8.64 16.61 -24.23
C GLU A 480 10.17 16.44 -24.32
N THR A 481 10.82 16.01 -23.23
CA THR A 481 12.28 15.82 -23.17
C THR A 481 12.73 14.39 -23.39
N GLU A 482 11.78 13.42 -23.42
CA GLU A 482 12.06 12.00 -23.65
C GLU A 482 12.12 11.71 -25.16
N GLU A 483 13.25 11.21 -25.64
CA GLU A 483 13.45 10.72 -27.01
C GLU A 483 13.09 9.24 -27.07
N GLY A 484 11.95 8.90 -27.70
CA GLY A 484 11.57 7.53 -28.06
C GLY A 484 10.81 6.78 -26.98
N GLY A 485 10.06 5.76 -27.40
CA GLY A 485 9.26 4.91 -26.51
C GLY A 485 10.14 4.20 -25.48
N GLY A 486 10.02 4.64 -24.22
CA GLY A 486 10.76 4.05 -23.10
C GLY A 486 10.42 2.57 -22.91
N TYR A 487 11.41 1.76 -22.57
CA TYR A 487 11.20 0.40 -22.11
C TYR A 487 10.35 0.38 -20.84
N HIS A 488 9.61 -0.71 -20.64
CA HIS A 488 8.90 -0.92 -19.39
C HIS A 488 9.86 -0.97 -18.18
N GLU A 489 9.38 -0.63 -16.98
CA GLU A 489 10.19 -0.63 -15.76
C GLU A 489 10.98 -1.92 -15.60
N PRO A 490 12.32 -1.86 -15.49
CA PRO A 490 13.16 -3.04 -15.42
C PRO A 490 13.04 -3.77 -14.09
N SER A 491 13.40 -5.04 -14.11
CA SER A 491 13.59 -5.87 -12.91
C SER A 491 15.02 -6.34 -12.82
N TYR A 492 15.53 -6.53 -11.60
CA TYR A 492 16.94 -6.69 -11.32
C TYR A 492 17.23 -8.00 -10.59
N PHE A 493 18.21 -8.75 -11.07
CA PHE A 493 18.82 -9.87 -10.35
C PHE A 493 20.17 -9.45 -9.79
N ILE A 494 20.47 -9.84 -8.57
CA ILE A 494 21.81 -9.75 -7.98
C ILE A 494 22.33 -11.15 -7.73
N THR A 495 23.48 -11.47 -8.32
CA THR A 495 24.15 -12.75 -8.11
C THR A 495 25.26 -12.59 -7.06
N ASP A 496 25.92 -13.70 -6.65
CA ASP A 496 26.95 -13.60 -5.62
C ASP A 496 28.30 -13.15 -6.16
N ASN A 497 28.53 -13.30 -7.46
CA ASN A 497 29.79 -12.91 -8.12
C ASN A 497 29.55 -12.63 -9.61
N ILE A 498 30.54 -12.01 -10.23
CA ILE A 498 30.51 -11.60 -11.64
C ILE A 498 30.34 -12.80 -12.60
N GLN A 499 30.96 -13.96 -12.30
CA GLN A 499 30.80 -15.12 -13.18
C GLN A 499 29.37 -15.61 -13.23
N GLN A 500 28.71 -15.70 -12.08
CA GLN A 500 27.29 -16.06 -12.03
C GLN A 500 26.38 -15.05 -12.71
N SER A 501 26.74 -13.75 -12.74
CA SER A 501 25.96 -12.75 -13.49
C SER A 501 26.11 -12.95 -15.01
N LYS A 502 27.29 -13.36 -15.47
CA LYS A 502 27.52 -13.75 -16.87
C LYS A 502 26.71 -15.02 -17.21
N ASP A 503 26.83 -16.07 -16.39
CA ASP A 503 26.09 -17.31 -16.60
C ASP A 503 24.57 -17.06 -16.66
N LEU A 504 24.04 -16.23 -15.75
CA LEU A 504 22.63 -15.86 -15.73
C LEU A 504 22.22 -15.02 -16.95
N PHE A 505 23.07 -14.11 -17.39
CA PHE A 505 22.84 -13.31 -18.60
C PHE A 505 22.71 -14.21 -19.83
N PHE A 506 23.62 -15.17 -20.03
CA PHE A 506 23.59 -16.07 -21.18
C PHE A 506 22.36 -16.99 -21.14
N GLU A 507 22.04 -17.57 -19.96
CA GLU A 507 20.83 -18.37 -19.75
C GLU A 507 19.56 -17.63 -20.18
N ILE A 508 19.43 -16.36 -19.74
CA ILE A 508 18.28 -15.53 -20.11
C ILE A 508 18.31 -15.19 -21.61
N SER A 509 19.46 -14.77 -22.11
CA SER A 509 19.62 -14.32 -23.51
C SER A 509 19.28 -15.43 -24.52
N GLU A 510 19.69 -16.67 -24.25
CA GLU A 510 19.38 -17.84 -25.09
C GLU A 510 17.90 -18.25 -24.97
N GLY A 511 17.27 -17.97 -23.82
CA GLY A 511 15.87 -18.30 -23.53
C GLY A 511 14.86 -17.27 -24.02
N ILE A 512 15.26 -16.04 -24.37
CA ILE A 512 14.36 -14.99 -24.86
C ILE A 512 13.58 -15.47 -26.10
N GLY A 513 12.25 -15.25 -26.10
CA GLY A 513 11.35 -15.65 -27.17
C GLY A 513 10.91 -17.14 -27.16
N ASN A 514 11.60 -18.00 -26.41
CA ASN A 514 11.28 -19.41 -26.23
C ASN A 514 10.79 -19.73 -24.81
N GLU A 515 11.72 -19.80 -23.86
CA GLU A 515 11.44 -20.10 -22.45
C GLU A 515 10.98 -18.83 -21.69
N TYR A 516 11.64 -17.70 -21.94
CA TYR A 516 11.36 -16.40 -21.29
C TYR A 516 10.65 -15.46 -22.26
N LYS A 517 9.41 -15.78 -22.64
CA LYS A 517 8.59 -14.99 -23.58
C LYS A 517 8.18 -13.62 -23.06
N ASP A 518 8.16 -13.45 -21.74
CA ASP A 518 7.76 -12.23 -21.06
C ASP A 518 8.93 -11.26 -20.88
N ILE A 519 10.17 -11.65 -21.30
CA ILE A 519 11.36 -10.80 -21.30
C ILE A 519 11.63 -10.31 -22.72
N GLU A 520 11.68 -9.00 -22.90
CA GLU A 520 12.03 -8.37 -24.18
C GLU A 520 13.55 -8.27 -24.35
N ARG A 521 14.24 -7.86 -23.28
CA ARG A 521 15.69 -7.62 -23.32
C ARG A 521 16.35 -7.94 -21.99
N VAL A 522 17.61 -8.36 -22.05
CA VAL A 522 18.46 -8.59 -20.87
C VAL A 522 19.74 -7.79 -21.00
N GLU A 523 20.22 -7.23 -19.90
CA GLU A 523 21.45 -6.48 -19.82
C GLU A 523 22.29 -6.87 -18.61
N SER A 524 23.61 -6.86 -18.77
CA SER A 524 24.56 -6.98 -17.67
C SER A 524 25.82 -6.18 -17.98
N PHE A 525 26.25 -5.37 -17.03
CA PHE A 525 27.51 -4.63 -17.19
C PHE A 525 28.71 -5.57 -17.28
N SER A 526 28.69 -6.69 -16.54
CA SER A 526 29.78 -7.66 -16.52
C SER A 526 29.98 -8.42 -17.83
N THR A 527 29.02 -8.43 -18.75
CA THR A 527 29.15 -9.00 -20.11
C THR A 527 29.62 -7.97 -21.12
N ARG A 528 29.41 -6.70 -20.84
CA ARG A 528 29.80 -5.60 -21.72
C ARG A 528 31.17 -5.03 -21.34
N TYR A 529 31.41 -4.74 -20.08
CA TYR A 529 32.67 -4.17 -19.58
C TYR A 529 33.74 -5.27 -19.40
N PRO A 530 34.96 -5.08 -19.97
CA PRO A 530 36.05 -6.03 -19.81
C PRO A 530 36.57 -6.01 -18.36
N VAL A 531 36.21 -7.04 -17.58
CA VAL A 531 36.52 -7.12 -16.15
C VAL A 531 37.89 -7.73 -15.85
N SER A 532 38.59 -8.21 -16.88
CA SER A 532 39.93 -8.79 -16.79
C SER A 532 40.85 -8.23 -17.87
N ASP A 533 42.16 -8.19 -17.61
CA ASP A 533 43.18 -7.77 -18.59
C ASP A 533 43.13 -8.64 -19.86
N GLN A 534 42.76 -9.91 -19.74
CA GLN A 534 42.62 -10.81 -20.87
C GLN A 534 41.45 -10.43 -21.77
N GLU A 535 40.29 -10.17 -21.20
CA GLU A 535 39.11 -9.68 -21.93
C GLU A 535 39.37 -8.32 -22.56
N LEU A 536 40.02 -7.42 -21.85
CA LEU A 536 40.40 -6.11 -22.38
C LEU A 536 41.31 -6.25 -23.58
N SER A 537 42.32 -7.14 -23.51
CA SER A 537 43.26 -7.36 -24.64
C SER A 537 42.60 -8.02 -25.85
N MET A 538 41.58 -8.88 -25.64
CA MET A 538 40.81 -9.48 -26.74
C MET A 538 39.91 -8.45 -27.41
N LYS A 539 39.16 -7.67 -26.65
CA LYS A 539 38.34 -6.58 -27.18
C LYS A 539 39.18 -5.51 -27.88
N SER A 540 40.30 -5.12 -27.30
CA SER A 540 41.21 -4.16 -27.94
C SER A 540 41.65 -4.61 -29.33
N ARG A 541 42.02 -5.88 -29.52
CA ARG A 541 42.38 -6.41 -30.84
C ARG A 541 41.24 -6.35 -31.85
N LYS A 542 40.01 -6.67 -31.41
CA LYS A 542 38.83 -6.59 -32.29
C LYS A 542 38.55 -5.15 -32.68
N VAL A 543 38.51 -4.24 -31.70
CA VAL A 543 38.32 -2.79 -31.95
C VAL A 543 39.41 -2.21 -32.86
N GLU A 544 40.66 -2.51 -32.59
CA GLU A 544 41.78 -2.11 -33.48
C GLU A 544 41.60 -2.66 -34.89
N GLY A 545 41.09 -3.89 -35.03
CA GLY A 545 40.79 -4.49 -36.35
C GLY A 545 39.73 -3.72 -37.12
N ILE A 546 38.65 -3.33 -36.46
CA ILE A 546 37.58 -2.51 -37.05
C ILE A 546 38.13 -1.11 -37.44
N GLN A 547 38.85 -0.47 -36.52
CA GLN A 547 39.47 0.85 -36.79
C GLN A 547 40.46 0.82 -37.96
N GLN A 548 41.30 -0.21 -38.08
CA GLN A 548 42.22 -0.38 -39.22
C GLN A 548 41.47 -0.64 -40.53
N LEU A 549 40.36 -1.42 -40.47
CA LEU A 549 39.54 -1.69 -41.66
C LEU A 549 38.97 -0.38 -42.23
N LEU A 550 38.48 0.49 -41.35
CA LEU A 550 37.93 1.78 -41.69
C LEU A 550 39.03 2.74 -42.21
N THR A 551 40.12 2.93 -41.46
CA THR A 551 41.22 3.83 -41.82
C THR A 551 41.88 3.45 -43.17
N ASN A 552 42.08 2.15 -43.42
CA ASN A 552 42.69 1.68 -44.66
C ASN A 552 41.77 1.83 -45.87
N ASN A 553 40.51 2.12 -45.70
CA ASN A 553 39.51 2.20 -46.73
C ASN A 553 38.73 3.53 -46.75
N GLU A 554 39.25 4.57 -46.16
CA GLU A 554 38.63 5.90 -45.96
C GLU A 554 38.14 6.49 -47.32
N GLU A 555 38.81 6.21 -48.41
CA GLU A 555 38.43 6.71 -49.76
C GLU A 555 37.08 6.11 -50.26
N PHE A 556 36.75 4.87 -49.85
CA PHE A 556 35.51 4.20 -50.19
C PHE A 556 34.32 4.61 -49.27
N LEU A 557 34.65 5.23 -48.16
CA LEU A 557 33.69 5.68 -47.13
C LEU A 557 33.36 7.18 -47.24
N ALA A 558 33.90 7.89 -48.27
CA ALA A 558 33.71 9.34 -48.43
C ALA A 558 32.26 9.77 -48.69
N ASN A 559 31.42 8.88 -49.23
CA ASN A 559 30.04 9.17 -49.64
C ASN A 559 28.99 8.74 -48.65
N LEU A 560 29.38 8.41 -47.41
CA LEU A 560 28.45 8.10 -46.34
C LEU A 560 27.50 9.25 -46.05
N ASP A 561 26.28 8.92 -45.59
CA ASP A 561 25.34 9.92 -45.11
C ASP A 561 25.76 10.56 -43.75
N SER A 562 24.95 11.44 -43.17
CA SER A 562 25.32 12.14 -41.94
C SER A 562 25.31 11.25 -40.70
N GLU A 563 24.40 10.27 -40.64
CA GLU A 563 24.29 9.33 -39.52
C GLU A 563 25.41 8.29 -39.54
N GLU A 564 25.69 7.75 -40.74
CA GLU A 564 26.80 6.84 -40.96
C GLU A 564 28.16 7.49 -40.61
N LYS A 565 28.35 8.77 -40.99
CA LYS A 565 29.56 9.55 -40.63
C LYS A 565 29.70 9.72 -39.12
N GLU A 566 28.60 9.90 -38.41
CA GLU A 566 28.64 10.02 -36.95
C GLU A 566 29.04 8.70 -36.31
N VAL A 567 28.46 7.56 -36.73
CA VAL A 567 28.86 6.21 -36.29
C VAL A 567 30.33 5.97 -36.53
N MET A 568 30.83 6.32 -37.72
CA MET A 568 32.27 6.21 -38.07
C MET A 568 33.14 7.01 -37.13
N GLN A 569 32.77 8.23 -36.79
CA GLN A 569 33.54 9.06 -35.86
C GLN A 569 33.56 8.47 -34.43
N ILE A 570 32.47 7.82 -34.00
CA ILE A 570 32.44 7.09 -32.73
C ILE A 570 33.43 5.93 -32.76
N VAL A 571 33.41 5.14 -33.82
CA VAL A 571 34.33 4.00 -33.99
C VAL A 571 35.78 4.42 -33.97
N GLU A 572 36.17 5.48 -34.76
CA GLU A 572 37.54 6.00 -34.84
C GLU A 572 38.06 6.53 -33.51
N LYS A 573 37.20 7.21 -32.73
CA LYS A 573 37.57 7.85 -31.46
C LYS A 573 37.47 6.91 -30.25
N THR A 574 36.99 5.71 -30.42
CA THR A 574 36.79 4.78 -29.31
C THR A 574 38.09 4.39 -28.65
N VAL A 575 38.18 4.56 -27.35
CA VAL A 575 39.31 4.21 -26.49
C VAL A 575 38.88 3.26 -25.36
N PRO A 576 39.80 2.41 -24.86
CA PRO A 576 39.49 1.51 -23.75
C PRO A 576 39.01 2.28 -22.52
N PRO A 577 37.84 1.95 -21.95
CA PRO A 577 37.38 2.59 -20.76
C PRO A 577 38.17 2.12 -19.54
N THR A 578 38.47 3.03 -18.63
CA THR A 578 38.92 2.70 -17.27
C THR A 578 37.78 2.95 -16.30
N ILE A 579 37.84 2.33 -15.11
CA ILE A 579 36.81 2.59 -14.06
C ILE A 579 36.70 4.08 -13.74
N GLU A 580 37.81 4.81 -13.86
CA GLU A 580 37.88 6.25 -13.58
C GLU A 580 37.17 7.08 -14.67
N THR A 581 37.29 6.67 -15.94
CA THR A 581 36.69 7.36 -17.11
C THR A 581 35.25 6.96 -17.39
N LEU A 582 34.71 5.89 -16.75
CA LEU A 582 33.34 5.52 -16.92
C LEU A 582 32.41 6.66 -16.47
N PRO A 583 31.31 6.92 -17.23
CA PRO A 583 30.31 7.89 -16.85
C PRO A 583 29.72 7.64 -15.45
N ASN A 584 29.30 8.71 -14.79
CA ASN A 584 28.75 8.60 -13.44
C ASN A 584 27.49 7.75 -13.40
N TYR A 585 26.67 7.77 -14.45
CA TYR A 585 25.44 6.98 -14.49
C TYR A 585 25.75 5.47 -14.46
N ILE A 586 26.79 5.00 -15.20
CA ILE A 586 27.21 3.59 -15.15
C ILE A 586 27.71 3.25 -13.76
N LYS A 587 28.56 4.10 -13.17
CA LYS A 587 29.03 3.91 -11.80
C LYS A 587 27.90 3.87 -10.79
N ASN A 588 26.93 4.77 -10.93
CA ASN A 588 25.77 4.83 -10.04
C ASN A 588 24.89 3.59 -10.16
N ARG A 589 24.71 3.05 -11.37
CA ARG A 589 23.79 1.94 -11.63
C ARG A 589 24.41 0.56 -11.37
N PHE A 590 25.69 0.38 -11.68
CA PHE A 590 26.35 -0.93 -11.69
C PHE A 590 27.47 -1.10 -10.65
N PHE A 591 27.65 -0.15 -9.76
CA PHE A 591 28.66 -0.23 -8.71
C PHE A 591 28.01 -0.10 -7.33
N PHE A 592 28.53 -0.85 -6.38
CA PHE A 592 28.20 -0.66 -4.98
C PHE A 592 28.80 0.65 -4.44
N LYS A 593 28.32 1.09 -3.29
CA LYS A 593 28.81 2.31 -2.61
C LYS A 593 30.29 2.25 -2.25
N ASP A 594 30.88 1.06 -2.18
CA ASP A 594 32.31 0.85 -1.95
C ASP A 594 33.17 0.93 -3.22
N GLY A 595 32.57 1.15 -4.39
CA GLY A 595 33.23 1.25 -5.68
C GLY A 595 33.48 -0.09 -6.38
N SER A 596 33.04 -1.21 -5.82
CA SER A 596 33.13 -2.52 -6.48
C SER A 596 32.01 -2.70 -7.52
N ILE A 597 32.28 -3.46 -8.58
CA ILE A 597 31.29 -3.78 -9.62
C ILE A 597 30.23 -4.69 -9.03
N ALA A 598 28.96 -4.30 -9.17
CA ALA A 598 27.82 -5.11 -8.77
C ALA A 598 27.58 -6.25 -9.78
N PRO A 599 27.45 -7.49 -9.34
CA PRO A 599 27.10 -8.61 -10.21
C PRO A 599 25.60 -8.59 -10.54
N LEU A 600 25.19 -7.61 -11.33
CA LEU A 600 23.80 -7.27 -11.63
C LEU A 600 23.41 -7.74 -13.03
N VAL A 601 22.22 -8.33 -13.14
CA VAL A 601 21.55 -8.63 -14.42
C VAL A 601 20.20 -7.91 -14.42
N ILE A 602 19.95 -7.15 -15.47
CA ILE A 602 18.72 -6.36 -15.64
C ILE A 602 17.88 -7.01 -16.72
N ILE A 603 16.60 -7.22 -16.45
CA ILE A 603 15.65 -7.70 -17.44
C ILE A 603 14.55 -6.64 -17.66
N TYR A 604 14.18 -6.47 -18.92
CA TYR A 604 13.11 -5.58 -19.35
C TYR A 604 11.89 -6.43 -19.73
N PRO A 605 10.74 -6.20 -19.10
CA PRO A 605 9.52 -6.92 -19.43
C PRO A 605 9.00 -6.56 -20.82
N ALA A 606 8.50 -7.54 -21.56
CA ALA A 606 7.81 -7.33 -22.84
C ALA A 606 6.40 -6.71 -22.70
N MET A 607 5.93 -6.52 -21.45
CA MET A 607 4.60 -6.01 -21.13
C MET A 607 4.64 -5.06 -19.95
N SER A 608 3.68 -4.14 -19.86
CA SER A 608 3.54 -3.26 -18.69
C SER A 608 3.21 -4.06 -17.43
N LEU A 609 3.99 -3.84 -16.37
CA LEU A 609 3.77 -4.44 -15.05
C LEU A 609 2.93 -3.54 -14.11
N SER A 610 2.26 -2.50 -14.62
CA SER A 610 1.38 -1.64 -13.84
C SER A 610 0.11 -2.37 -13.35
N ASN A 611 -0.32 -3.42 -14.05
CA ASN A 611 -1.41 -4.28 -13.64
C ASN A 611 -0.88 -5.46 -12.80
N GLY A 612 -1.47 -5.70 -11.61
CA GLY A 612 -1.03 -6.75 -10.72
C GLY A 612 -1.18 -8.18 -11.28
N GLU A 613 -2.12 -8.43 -12.21
CA GLU A 613 -2.26 -9.74 -12.85
C GLU A 613 -1.06 -10.02 -13.77
N THR A 614 -0.69 -9.06 -14.61
CA THR A 614 0.49 -9.16 -15.48
C THR A 614 1.78 -9.24 -14.66
N SER A 615 1.88 -8.48 -13.57
CA SER A 615 3.03 -8.54 -12.64
C SER A 615 3.15 -9.90 -11.95
N ILE A 616 2.04 -10.53 -11.54
CA ILE A 616 2.04 -11.88 -10.96
C ILE A 616 2.46 -12.90 -12.01
N GLN A 617 1.96 -12.79 -13.24
CA GLN A 617 2.35 -13.67 -14.34
C GLN A 617 3.85 -13.55 -14.63
N PHE A 618 4.37 -12.34 -14.82
CA PHE A 618 5.78 -12.07 -15.08
C PHE A 618 6.67 -12.61 -13.95
N ARG A 619 6.32 -12.37 -12.69
CA ARG A 619 7.07 -12.91 -11.55
C ARG A 619 7.10 -14.43 -11.53
N LYS A 620 6.01 -15.11 -11.92
CA LYS A 620 5.94 -16.58 -11.98
C LYS A 620 6.73 -17.16 -13.14
N SER A 621 6.73 -16.51 -14.30
CA SER A 621 7.45 -16.99 -15.49
C SER A 621 8.93 -16.62 -15.48
N SER A 622 9.26 -15.40 -15.08
CA SER A 622 10.59 -14.80 -15.25
C SER A 622 11.20 -14.23 -13.97
N GLY A 623 10.46 -14.24 -12.86
CA GLY A 623 10.92 -13.68 -11.57
C GLY A 623 11.92 -14.57 -10.81
N SER A 624 12.09 -15.84 -11.19
CA SER A 624 13.07 -16.75 -10.59
C SER A 624 13.73 -17.61 -11.69
N ILE A 625 15.03 -17.50 -11.84
CA ILE A 625 15.79 -18.15 -12.91
C ILE A 625 16.94 -18.94 -12.29
N SER A 626 17.12 -20.17 -12.76
CA SER A 626 18.18 -21.08 -12.30
C SER A 626 19.25 -21.20 -13.37
N ILE A 627 20.52 -21.08 -12.99
CA ILE A 627 21.65 -21.32 -13.87
C ILE A 627 22.08 -22.81 -13.81
N ASP A 628 22.88 -23.26 -14.76
CA ASP A 628 23.37 -24.65 -14.88
C ASP A 628 23.99 -25.22 -13.60
N SER A 629 24.55 -24.36 -12.74
CA SER A 629 25.10 -24.78 -11.44
C SER A 629 24.04 -25.23 -10.42
N GLY A 630 22.73 -25.13 -10.77
CA GLY A 630 21.59 -25.47 -9.91
C GLY A 630 21.22 -24.37 -8.91
N LYS A 631 21.85 -23.20 -9.00
CA LYS A 631 21.52 -22.04 -8.16
C LYS A 631 20.41 -21.19 -8.77
N THR A 632 19.40 -20.86 -7.97
CA THR A 632 18.27 -20.02 -8.38
C THR A 632 18.48 -18.58 -7.87
N PHE A 633 18.28 -17.62 -8.74
CA PHE A 633 18.27 -16.20 -8.44
C PHE A 633 16.85 -15.63 -8.56
N TYR A 634 16.55 -14.60 -7.78
CA TYR A 634 15.23 -13.99 -7.70
C TYR A 634 15.30 -12.54 -8.14
N ALA A 635 14.46 -12.18 -9.09
CA ALA A 635 14.35 -10.81 -9.57
C ALA A 635 13.66 -9.92 -8.53
N ALA A 636 14.01 -8.64 -8.51
CA ALA A 636 13.37 -7.65 -7.69
C ALA A 636 13.11 -6.36 -8.47
N SER A 637 11.93 -5.81 -8.29
CA SER A 637 11.48 -4.48 -8.71
C SER A 637 10.27 -4.10 -7.88
N THR A 638 9.85 -2.84 -7.93
CA THR A 638 8.62 -2.39 -7.24
C THR A 638 7.41 -3.23 -7.65
N SER A 639 7.27 -3.53 -8.96
CA SER A 639 6.18 -4.33 -9.51
C SER A 639 6.24 -5.80 -9.07
N ILE A 640 7.42 -6.41 -8.97
CA ILE A 640 7.61 -7.78 -8.45
C ILE A 640 7.25 -7.85 -6.96
N ILE A 641 7.67 -6.87 -6.18
CA ILE A 641 7.30 -6.79 -4.75
C ILE A 641 5.79 -6.62 -4.60
N ALA A 642 5.17 -5.70 -5.36
CA ALA A 642 3.72 -5.51 -5.35
C ALA A 642 2.97 -6.79 -5.75
N SER A 643 3.43 -7.52 -6.77
CA SER A 643 2.85 -8.80 -7.17
C SER A 643 2.97 -9.88 -6.09
N SER A 644 4.07 -9.89 -5.33
CA SER A 644 4.27 -10.80 -4.20
C SER A 644 3.28 -10.51 -3.06
N ILE A 645 3.02 -9.23 -2.78
CA ILE A 645 1.99 -8.80 -1.82
C ILE A 645 0.60 -9.25 -2.26
N LEU A 646 0.24 -9.01 -3.53
CA LEU A 646 -1.07 -9.40 -4.07
C LEU A 646 -1.30 -10.90 -4.00
N GLU A 647 -0.32 -11.70 -4.43
CA GLU A 647 -0.46 -13.15 -4.38
C GLU A 647 -0.59 -13.67 -2.94
N LEU A 648 0.19 -13.11 -2.01
CA LEU A 648 0.08 -13.43 -0.59
C LEU A 648 -1.31 -13.10 -0.05
N LEU A 649 -1.84 -11.92 -0.37
CA LEU A 649 -3.19 -11.51 0.04
C LEU A 649 -4.29 -12.39 -0.53
N ILE A 650 -4.21 -12.76 -1.81
CA ILE A 650 -5.18 -13.67 -2.43
C ILE A 650 -5.15 -15.04 -1.74
N ARG A 651 -3.97 -15.57 -1.50
CA ARG A 651 -3.78 -16.84 -0.79
C ARG A 651 -4.37 -16.77 0.62
N GLU A 652 -4.15 -15.67 1.31
CA GLU A 652 -4.61 -15.48 2.69
C GLU A 652 -6.05 -14.99 2.81
N SER A 653 -6.66 -14.47 1.75
CA SER A 653 -8.03 -13.95 1.80
C SER A 653 -9.03 -14.97 2.37
N THR A 654 -8.92 -16.24 1.98
CA THR A 654 -9.74 -17.32 2.52
C THR A 654 -9.50 -17.51 4.03
N PHE A 655 -8.24 -17.45 4.47
CA PHE A 655 -7.88 -17.56 5.89
C PHE A 655 -8.45 -16.41 6.70
N LEU A 656 -8.38 -15.17 6.20
CA LEU A 656 -8.95 -13.97 6.84
C LEU A 656 -10.45 -14.07 7.10
N PHE A 657 -11.14 -14.85 6.31
CA PHE A 657 -12.56 -15.08 6.44
C PHE A 657 -12.88 -16.28 7.35
N VAL A 658 -12.21 -17.40 7.12
CA VAL A 658 -12.53 -18.68 7.79
C VAL A 658 -12.02 -18.72 9.23
N ALA A 659 -10.82 -18.23 9.50
CA ALA A 659 -10.21 -18.31 10.84
C ALA A 659 -11.01 -17.53 11.90
N PRO A 660 -11.40 -16.26 11.69
CA PRO A 660 -12.28 -15.55 12.63
C PRO A 660 -13.63 -16.25 12.84
N LEU A 661 -14.24 -16.76 11.76
CA LEU A 661 -15.53 -17.46 11.82
C LEU A 661 -15.46 -18.72 12.70
N LEU A 662 -14.44 -19.55 12.46
CA LEU A 662 -14.23 -20.78 13.26
C LEU A 662 -13.89 -20.45 14.72
N THR A 663 -13.06 -19.44 14.95
CA THR A 663 -12.72 -18.99 16.30
C THR A 663 -13.96 -18.55 17.08
N ILE A 664 -14.79 -17.70 16.49
CA ILE A 664 -16.05 -17.25 17.12
C ILE A 664 -16.97 -18.44 17.38
N PHE A 665 -17.22 -19.28 16.38
CA PHE A 665 -18.11 -20.43 16.55
C PHE A 665 -17.63 -21.39 17.62
N GLY A 666 -16.31 -21.64 17.69
CA GLY A 666 -15.69 -22.42 18.76
C GLY A 666 -15.93 -21.82 20.15
N ILE A 667 -15.73 -20.50 20.31
CA ILE A 667 -15.96 -19.80 21.58
C ILE A 667 -17.43 -19.88 21.97
N LEU A 668 -18.36 -19.64 21.04
CA LEU A 668 -19.79 -19.74 21.29
C LEU A 668 -20.23 -21.14 21.73
N LEU A 669 -19.66 -22.19 21.09
CA LEU A 669 -19.92 -23.59 21.44
C LEU A 669 -19.46 -23.91 22.87
N VAL A 670 -18.24 -23.51 23.23
CA VAL A 670 -17.69 -23.71 24.57
C VAL A 670 -18.49 -22.95 25.63
N TYR A 671 -18.89 -21.71 25.33
CA TYR A 671 -19.63 -20.86 26.27
C TYR A 671 -21.06 -21.36 26.53
N TYR A 672 -21.82 -21.58 25.45
CA TYR A 672 -23.24 -21.99 25.58
C TYR A 672 -23.42 -23.46 25.87
N ARG A 673 -22.40 -24.29 25.58
CA ARG A 673 -22.48 -25.77 25.72
C ARG A 673 -23.72 -26.37 25.03
N SER A 674 -24.22 -25.69 24.02
CA SER A 674 -25.42 -26.05 23.26
C SER A 674 -25.23 -25.65 21.83
N LEU A 675 -25.26 -26.61 20.91
CA LEU A 675 -25.13 -26.37 19.48
C LEU A 675 -26.21 -25.41 18.96
N LEU A 676 -27.48 -25.60 19.46
CA LEU A 676 -28.60 -24.76 19.06
C LEU A 676 -28.35 -23.30 19.44
N GLN A 677 -27.93 -23.02 20.68
CA GLN A 677 -27.66 -21.65 21.14
C GLN A 677 -26.47 -21.04 20.41
N ALA A 678 -25.42 -21.81 20.14
CA ALA A 678 -24.27 -21.35 19.35
C ALA A 678 -24.67 -21.00 17.91
N LEU A 679 -25.50 -21.85 17.26
CA LEU A 679 -26.04 -21.57 15.92
C LEU A 679 -26.95 -20.34 15.91
N MET A 680 -27.81 -20.17 16.93
CA MET A 680 -28.67 -19.00 17.08
C MET A 680 -27.85 -17.71 17.24
N ALA A 681 -26.75 -17.76 17.99
CA ALA A 681 -25.84 -16.62 18.14
C ALA A 681 -25.03 -16.33 16.85
N ALA A 682 -24.71 -17.35 16.07
CA ALA A 682 -24.04 -17.20 14.77
C ALA A 682 -25.00 -16.80 13.63
N ALA A 683 -26.32 -16.99 13.78
CA ALA A 683 -27.29 -16.77 12.69
C ALA A 683 -27.30 -15.34 12.13
N PRO A 684 -27.26 -14.26 12.94
CA PRO A 684 -27.16 -12.90 12.39
C PRO A 684 -25.93 -12.72 11.50
N LEU A 685 -24.78 -13.28 11.88
CA LEU A 685 -23.56 -13.24 11.11
C LEU A 685 -23.68 -13.94 9.76
N LEU A 686 -24.23 -15.16 9.74
CA LEU A 686 -24.41 -15.91 8.49
C LEU A 686 -25.38 -15.21 7.54
N ILE A 687 -26.45 -14.60 8.06
CA ILE A 687 -27.39 -13.81 7.27
C ILE A 687 -26.71 -12.54 6.75
N THR A 688 -25.86 -11.89 7.54
CA THR A 688 -25.07 -10.72 7.12
C THR A 688 -24.21 -11.05 5.92
N ILE A 689 -23.46 -12.15 5.94
CA ILE A 689 -22.65 -12.62 4.83
C ILE A 689 -23.51 -12.83 3.58
N GLY A 690 -24.67 -13.51 3.73
CA GLY A 690 -25.61 -13.70 2.64
C GLY A 690 -26.16 -12.38 2.07
N MET A 691 -26.47 -11.41 2.93
CA MET A 691 -26.93 -10.08 2.50
C MET A 691 -25.83 -9.29 1.77
N LEU A 692 -24.59 -9.33 2.26
CA LEU A 692 -23.46 -8.66 1.59
C LEU A 692 -23.21 -9.25 0.20
N LEU A 693 -23.22 -10.57 0.07
CA LEU A 693 -23.12 -11.23 -1.24
C LEU A 693 -24.30 -10.88 -2.15
N THR A 694 -25.51 -10.74 -1.59
CA THR A 694 -26.68 -10.27 -2.35
C THR A 694 -26.50 -8.83 -2.83
N ILE A 695 -25.96 -7.95 -1.99
CA ILE A 695 -25.63 -6.57 -2.39
C ILE A 695 -24.60 -6.59 -3.52
N ARG A 696 -23.57 -7.44 -3.44
CA ARG A 696 -22.56 -7.61 -4.48
C ARG A 696 -23.17 -8.00 -5.85
N SER A 697 -24.21 -8.86 -5.85
CA SER A 697 -24.86 -9.27 -7.10
C SER A 697 -25.62 -8.13 -7.80
N VAL A 698 -25.99 -7.06 -7.06
CA VAL A 698 -26.75 -5.92 -7.59
C VAL A 698 -25.84 -4.70 -7.80
N PHE A 699 -24.95 -4.46 -6.87
CA PHE A 699 -23.97 -3.36 -6.88
C PHE A 699 -22.56 -3.96 -6.90
N PRO A 700 -21.93 -4.07 -8.07
CA PRO A 700 -20.60 -4.64 -8.17
C PRO A 700 -19.58 -3.82 -7.36
N PHE A 701 -18.87 -4.47 -6.47
CA PHE A 701 -17.68 -3.98 -5.78
C PHE A 701 -16.64 -5.07 -5.73
N ASP A 702 -15.38 -4.72 -5.88
CA ASP A 702 -14.28 -5.67 -5.88
C ASP A 702 -13.61 -5.72 -4.51
N ILE A 703 -13.13 -6.91 -4.16
CA ILE A 703 -12.22 -7.06 -3.02
C ILE A 703 -10.86 -6.51 -3.48
N ASN A 704 -10.20 -5.75 -2.64
CA ASN A 704 -8.89 -5.19 -2.92
C ASN A 704 -7.98 -5.28 -1.69
N LEU A 705 -6.72 -4.86 -1.89
CA LEU A 705 -5.69 -4.84 -0.86
C LEU A 705 -6.16 -4.19 0.46
N TYR A 706 -6.92 -3.08 0.38
CA TYR A 706 -7.32 -2.30 1.55
C TYR A 706 -8.58 -2.85 2.23
N ASN A 707 -9.61 -3.19 1.46
CA ASN A 707 -10.93 -3.50 2.03
C ASN A 707 -11.07 -4.94 2.57
N VAL A 708 -10.16 -5.85 2.22
CA VAL A 708 -10.17 -7.24 2.71
C VAL A 708 -10.13 -7.32 4.24
N ILE A 709 -9.50 -6.35 4.91
CA ILE A 709 -9.38 -6.29 6.38
C ILE A 709 -10.72 -6.01 7.09
N VAL A 710 -11.72 -5.55 6.38
CA VAL A 710 -13.05 -5.27 6.93
C VAL A 710 -13.80 -6.55 7.31
N PHE A 711 -13.53 -7.67 6.63
CA PHE A 711 -14.26 -8.93 6.90
C PHE A 711 -14.12 -9.45 8.33
N PRO A 712 -12.92 -9.58 8.92
CA PRO A 712 -12.79 -9.96 10.32
C PRO A 712 -13.53 -9.03 11.29
N ILE A 713 -13.62 -7.74 10.98
CA ILE A 713 -14.34 -6.75 11.79
C ILE A 713 -15.85 -6.99 11.71
N ILE A 714 -16.42 -7.15 10.51
CA ILE A 714 -17.85 -7.45 10.31
C ILE A 714 -18.23 -8.76 11.02
N ILE A 715 -17.36 -9.77 10.92
CA ILE A 715 -17.52 -11.07 11.57
C ILE A 715 -17.59 -10.88 13.10
N GLY A 716 -16.72 -10.08 13.69
CA GLY A 716 -16.71 -9.76 15.11
C GLY A 716 -17.96 -9.05 15.57
N VAL A 717 -18.34 -7.97 14.89
CA VAL A 717 -19.56 -7.18 15.21
C VAL A 717 -20.84 -8.03 15.04
N GLY A 718 -20.89 -8.88 14.02
CA GLY A 718 -22.03 -9.78 13.78
C GLY A 718 -22.22 -10.80 14.89
N ALA A 719 -21.13 -11.34 15.42
CA ALA A 719 -21.17 -12.25 16.56
C ALA A 719 -21.65 -11.58 17.84
N ASP A 720 -21.23 -10.35 18.09
CA ASP A 720 -21.64 -9.55 19.25
C ASP A 720 -23.16 -9.37 19.30
N ASN A 721 -23.76 -8.94 18.20
CA ASN A 721 -25.19 -8.81 18.06
C ASN A 721 -25.93 -10.13 18.33
N GLY A 722 -25.42 -11.26 17.88
CA GLY A 722 -25.93 -12.58 18.11
C GLY A 722 -25.86 -13.02 19.58
N ILE A 723 -24.79 -12.69 20.29
CA ILE A 723 -24.62 -12.95 21.72
C ILE A 723 -25.72 -12.21 22.52
N HIS A 724 -25.89 -10.93 22.23
CA HIS A 724 -26.93 -10.13 22.90
C HIS A 724 -28.36 -10.62 22.59
N LEU A 725 -28.58 -11.14 21.39
CA LEU A 725 -29.86 -11.77 21.00
C LEU A 725 -30.16 -13.01 21.84
N VAL A 726 -29.21 -13.95 21.95
CA VAL A 726 -29.36 -15.19 22.71
C VAL A 726 -29.46 -14.91 24.21
N ASP A 727 -28.67 -13.97 24.75
CA ASP A 727 -28.76 -13.54 26.15
C ASP A 727 -30.15 -12.99 26.48
N SER A 728 -30.77 -12.23 25.57
CA SER A 728 -32.12 -11.72 25.70
C SER A 728 -33.19 -12.84 25.72
N TRP A 729 -33.00 -13.86 24.90
CA TRP A 729 -33.86 -15.04 24.88
C TRP A 729 -33.75 -15.84 26.17
N ILE A 730 -32.56 -16.13 26.66
CA ILE A 730 -32.35 -16.89 27.90
C ILE A 730 -32.98 -16.15 29.10
N LYS A 731 -32.94 -14.82 29.13
CA LYS A 731 -33.48 -14.00 30.23
C LYS A 731 -35.00 -13.87 30.19
N ASN A 732 -35.64 -13.86 29.05
CA ASN A 732 -37.04 -13.60 28.90
C ASN A 732 -37.68 -14.43 27.78
N ASN A 733 -37.84 -15.72 28.00
CA ASN A 733 -38.35 -16.66 27.00
C ASN A 733 -39.78 -16.34 26.52
N SER A 734 -40.71 -16.00 27.45
CA SER A 734 -42.12 -15.78 27.15
C SER A 734 -42.44 -14.43 26.47
N GLY A 735 -41.63 -13.42 26.70
CA GLY A 735 -41.75 -12.08 26.09
C GLY A 735 -40.53 -11.65 25.27
N PHE A 736 -39.79 -12.61 24.70
CA PHE A 736 -38.49 -12.39 24.08
C PHE A 736 -38.49 -11.24 23.09
N LEU A 737 -39.35 -11.25 22.08
CA LEU A 737 -39.31 -10.25 21.01
C LEU A 737 -39.61 -8.82 21.55
N SER A 738 -40.63 -8.69 22.42
CA SER A 738 -40.98 -7.40 23.04
C SER A 738 -39.81 -6.88 23.89
N TYR A 739 -39.24 -7.73 24.74
CA TYR A 739 -38.10 -7.37 25.58
C TYR A 739 -36.86 -7.02 24.73
N PHE A 740 -36.57 -7.81 23.70
CA PHE A 740 -35.45 -7.55 22.81
C PHE A 740 -35.60 -6.21 22.09
N LEU A 741 -36.75 -5.96 21.46
CA LEU A 741 -37.01 -4.74 20.69
C LEU A 741 -37.12 -3.48 21.54
N SER A 742 -37.64 -3.56 22.77
CA SER A 742 -37.76 -2.39 23.65
C SER A 742 -36.48 -2.04 24.41
N GLU A 743 -35.69 -3.05 24.84
CA GLU A 743 -34.62 -2.86 25.82
C GLU A 743 -33.21 -3.08 25.22
N ARG A 744 -33.05 -4.02 24.26
CA ARG A 744 -31.73 -4.42 23.75
C ARG A 744 -31.44 -3.87 22.38
N PHE A 745 -32.36 -4.00 21.45
CA PHE A 745 -32.19 -3.59 20.06
C PHE A 745 -31.86 -2.10 19.91
N PRO A 746 -32.44 -1.14 20.67
CA PRO A 746 -32.05 0.26 20.59
C PRO A 746 -30.58 0.53 20.98
N VAL A 747 -30.05 -0.26 21.92
CA VAL A 747 -28.64 -0.16 22.32
C VAL A 747 -27.74 -0.72 21.21
N LEU A 748 -28.10 -1.90 20.67
CA LEU A 748 -27.36 -2.47 19.52
C LEU A 748 -27.38 -1.54 18.29
N ALA A 749 -28.53 -0.90 18.03
CA ALA A 749 -28.62 0.09 16.96
C ALA A 749 -27.71 1.31 17.22
N ALA A 750 -27.66 1.80 18.48
CA ALA A 750 -26.76 2.89 18.83
C ALA A 750 -25.29 2.48 18.68
N CYS A 751 -24.91 1.27 19.08
CA CYS A 751 -23.59 0.70 18.88
C CYS A 751 -23.24 0.58 17.39
N SER A 752 -24.16 0.03 16.58
CA SER A 752 -23.97 -0.04 15.12
C SER A 752 -23.76 1.34 14.49
N VAL A 753 -24.50 2.35 14.93
CA VAL A 753 -24.33 3.73 14.46
C VAL A 753 -22.98 4.30 14.88
N THR A 754 -22.51 4.08 16.12
CA THR A 754 -21.18 4.56 16.54
C THR A 754 -20.07 3.90 15.71
N THR A 755 -20.18 2.63 15.40
CA THR A 755 -19.21 1.92 14.58
C THR A 755 -19.24 2.45 13.13
N ILE A 756 -20.44 2.66 12.54
CA ILE A 756 -20.62 3.29 11.21
C ILE A 756 -19.95 4.67 11.19
N LEU A 757 -20.15 5.49 12.22
CA LEU A 757 -19.56 6.82 12.31
C LEU A 757 -18.04 6.79 12.45
N GLY A 758 -17.49 5.72 13.04
CA GLY A 758 -16.05 5.48 13.04
C GLY A 758 -15.48 5.25 11.64
N PHE A 759 -16.24 4.60 10.75
CA PHE A 759 -15.85 4.37 9.35
C PHE A 759 -16.22 5.52 8.41
N ILE A 760 -17.15 6.40 8.79
CA ILE A 760 -17.69 7.41 7.88
C ILE A 760 -16.60 8.38 7.39
N GLY A 761 -15.58 8.62 8.22
CA GLY A 761 -14.44 9.46 7.85
C GLY A 761 -13.71 8.97 6.61
N LEU A 762 -13.64 7.65 6.41
CA LEU A 762 -12.97 7.03 5.26
C LEU A 762 -13.70 7.27 3.93
N MET A 763 -15.00 7.59 3.96
CA MET A 763 -15.76 7.91 2.74
C MET A 763 -15.51 9.33 2.20
N PHE A 764 -14.79 10.18 2.94
CA PHE A 764 -14.55 11.58 2.58
C PHE A 764 -13.06 11.86 2.32
N ILE A 765 -12.29 10.83 2.03
CA ILE A 765 -10.89 10.94 1.66
C ILE A 765 -10.71 10.72 0.17
N ASP A 766 -9.68 11.33 -0.38
CA ASP A 766 -9.39 11.30 -1.82
C ASP A 766 -8.51 10.08 -2.21
N HIS A 767 -8.71 8.92 -1.53
CA HIS A 767 -7.97 7.69 -1.76
C HIS A 767 -8.94 6.52 -1.97
N PRO A 768 -9.19 6.09 -3.23
CA PRO A 768 -10.23 5.11 -3.55
C PRO A 768 -10.10 3.78 -2.79
N GLY A 769 -8.86 3.29 -2.59
CA GLY A 769 -8.62 2.09 -1.81
C GLY A 769 -9.11 2.20 -0.36
N MET A 770 -8.85 3.32 0.32
CA MET A 770 -9.31 3.57 1.69
C MET A 770 -10.82 3.90 1.75
N GLU A 771 -11.36 4.61 0.77
CA GLU A 771 -12.80 4.84 0.63
C GLU A 771 -13.55 3.52 0.56
N SER A 772 -13.06 2.54 -0.19
CA SER A 772 -13.66 1.21 -0.31
C SER A 772 -13.77 0.47 1.03
N VAL A 773 -12.83 0.69 1.97
CA VAL A 773 -12.90 0.20 3.36
C VAL A 773 -14.12 0.78 4.07
N GLY A 774 -14.31 2.10 3.97
CA GLY A 774 -15.46 2.81 4.57
C GLY A 774 -16.78 2.28 4.03
N ILE A 775 -16.94 2.19 2.72
CA ILE A 775 -18.16 1.73 2.04
C ILE A 775 -18.51 0.31 2.46
N LEU A 776 -17.56 -0.63 2.37
CA LEU A 776 -17.77 -2.03 2.72
C LEU A 776 -18.12 -2.22 4.21
N ALA A 777 -17.44 -1.48 5.08
CA ALA A 777 -17.69 -1.54 6.52
C ALA A 777 -19.08 -1.01 6.87
N ILE A 778 -19.50 0.12 6.32
CA ILE A 778 -20.84 0.71 6.56
C ILE A 778 -21.93 -0.23 6.03
N ALA A 779 -21.76 -0.78 4.83
CA ALA A 779 -22.65 -1.78 4.28
C ALA A 779 -22.74 -3.02 5.17
N GLY A 780 -21.57 -3.53 5.63
CA GLY A 780 -21.47 -4.71 6.49
C GLY A 780 -22.15 -4.52 7.85
N ILE A 781 -21.90 -3.41 8.53
CA ILE A 781 -22.48 -3.12 9.85
C ILE A 781 -23.99 -2.87 9.73
N THR A 782 -24.44 -2.17 8.70
CA THR A 782 -25.84 -1.94 8.43
C THR A 782 -26.58 -3.25 8.17
N THR A 783 -26.03 -4.11 7.33
CA THR A 783 -26.60 -5.44 7.07
C THR A 783 -26.59 -6.33 8.31
N THR A 784 -25.57 -6.21 9.18
CA THR A 784 -25.49 -6.92 10.45
C THR A 784 -26.63 -6.53 11.41
N LEU A 785 -26.95 -5.24 11.52
CA LEU A 785 -28.08 -4.77 12.31
C LEU A 785 -29.41 -5.28 11.76
N LEU A 786 -29.61 -5.22 10.44
CA LEU A 786 -30.81 -5.75 9.77
C LEU A 786 -30.93 -7.27 9.93
N ALA A 787 -29.82 -8.00 9.77
CA ALA A 787 -29.75 -9.45 9.98
C ALA A 787 -30.11 -9.85 11.41
N THR A 788 -29.69 -9.07 12.40
CA THR A 788 -30.02 -9.28 13.82
C THR A 788 -31.50 -9.11 14.06
N TYR A 789 -32.12 -8.06 13.55
CA TYR A 789 -33.57 -7.84 13.61
C TYR A 789 -34.32 -8.99 12.92
N PHE A 790 -33.89 -9.37 11.73
CA PHE A 790 -34.50 -10.47 10.97
C PHE A 790 -34.38 -11.81 11.71
N THR A 791 -33.22 -12.09 12.31
CA THR A 791 -32.98 -13.29 13.12
C THR A 791 -33.91 -13.31 14.34
N ALA A 792 -34.14 -12.19 15.02
CA ALA A 792 -35.07 -12.10 16.15
C ALA A 792 -36.49 -12.48 15.72
N LEU A 793 -36.94 -12.03 14.55
CA LEU A 793 -38.26 -12.40 13.99
C LEU A 793 -38.33 -13.89 13.62
N LEU A 794 -37.27 -14.46 13.04
CA LEU A 794 -37.19 -15.90 12.74
C LEU A 794 -37.32 -16.75 14.01
N LEU A 795 -36.54 -16.42 15.05
CA LEU A 795 -36.54 -17.13 16.31
C LEU A 795 -37.93 -17.11 16.97
N GLN A 796 -38.58 -15.94 17.03
CA GLN A 796 -39.92 -15.80 17.56
C GLN A 796 -40.98 -16.58 16.77
N THR A 797 -40.83 -16.69 15.46
CA THR A 797 -41.84 -17.30 14.58
C THR A 797 -41.72 -18.82 14.53
N TYR A 798 -40.51 -19.37 14.51
CA TYR A 798 -40.27 -20.77 14.21
C TYR A 798 -39.67 -21.59 15.38
N VAL A 799 -38.89 -20.98 16.26
CA VAL A 799 -38.18 -21.69 17.33
C VAL A 799 -38.94 -21.56 18.65
N LEU A 800 -39.49 -20.40 18.96
CA LEU A 800 -40.14 -20.08 20.22
C LEU A 800 -41.66 -20.22 20.12
N LYS A 801 -42.13 -21.36 19.65
CA LYS A 801 -43.55 -21.65 19.38
C LYS A 801 -44.45 -21.73 20.61
N LYS A 802 -44.07 -21.27 21.78
CA LYS A 802 -44.87 -21.27 22.97
C LYS A 802 -45.29 -19.88 23.40
#